data_903897c7410b6d32c13cc1ff1acca65f
#
_entry.id   903897c7410b6d32c13cc1ff1acca65f
#
_cell.length_a   1.000
_cell.length_b   1.000
_cell.length_c   1.000
_cell.angle_alpha   90.00
_cell.angle_beta   90.00
_cell.angle_gamma   90.00
#
_symmetry.space_group_name_H-M   'P 1'
#
loop_
_entity.id
_entity.type
_entity.pdbx_description
1 polymer ?
#
loop_
_entity_poly.entity_id
_entity_poly.type
_entity_poly.pdbx_seq_one_letter_code
_entity_poly.pdbx_strand_id
1 'polypeptide(L)'
;MNCSLCPSGYYQNSSMQTSCRLAVTGVAAMAGASAVEVCAAGTYMDLNASKCIDCDAGRFSTKPGSTHCKAASSGFEVSLARTYQTPCPVGKYKPNIHGETCTACPLGYFQGSLNATFCDVIAGGYHAPSKSSGATQQIECPPGTYSRGRALECTSCPLGWSQPDYRSTTCLKCSQGKSTLGNGSRICIGKDCKAEQYLDNAATDFSNWECRACPKGAVCDATPDATWSAVIARAGYYRMPGTAPQHFSHCLNEDACLGVPASSEPPHGNVSEGCFTSKGYHGTLCHSCMQGFVRSGQHDCLPCDAGSVMKIVVGILAASLVSFYFVWSTLNANEKTLEIEMCKIAMSGVQAVTVLGRYPLSWPSQVSSVLDAVGGVFSVAGDVVSFRCSMDPSDGSRYLRGSAVILASPLIACAMAVLFWLVRSRQRNLPQKQVRANMIVTVMVLLFMALPSLNQVTFQLFSCHSVVPGVVRVSGDLELPCFGSTHLMYALLLGVPAVCIYVVGIPVSAVLILRRMHLRGKLFKPREESYTASVYQFLYGGYTEETYYWEAVILLRKAMLNVILVTMQASSAMTQALAVQIVLLGSIIAHNTLQPYSNMILNRLELASLGLSYSTLYAGLFLFDKGVSEDVKMVLTIALLSLFCVAIVGFVVSLCIFTSKKRRKQIQEGTHQLNLALKDKVGRLRTSFRRGTRRGSGDVRGDPSEGLEMGVRNPLDDTATSVVYSNPLGESGGSAHTKETL
;
A
#
# COMPACT_ATOMS: atom_id res chain seq x y z
N MET A 1 -41.50 -55.94 62.73
CA MET A 1 -40.17 -56.21 62.09
C MET A 1 -40.02 -55.34 60.84
N ASN A 2 -39.11 -54.40 60.86
CA ASN A 2 -38.89 -53.59 59.70
C ASN A 2 -37.97 -54.35 58.70
N CYS A 3 -38.55 -54.65 57.52
CA CYS A 3 -37.75 -55.23 56.42
C CYS A 3 -36.88 -54.11 55.82
N SER A 4 -35.54 -54.30 55.74
CA SER A 4 -34.63 -53.43 54.99
C SER A 4 -34.38 -53.97 53.61
N LEU A 5 -34.28 -53.13 52.63
CA LEU A 5 -33.90 -53.49 51.26
C LEU A 5 -32.47 -53.93 51.24
N CYS A 6 -32.14 -54.93 50.41
CA CYS A 6 -30.74 -55.32 50.13
C CYS A 6 -30.01 -54.11 49.52
N PRO A 7 -28.79 -53.79 49.99
CA PRO A 7 -27.99 -52.74 49.38
C PRO A 7 -27.58 -53.12 47.94
N SER A 8 -27.18 -52.16 47.13
CA SER A 8 -26.65 -52.41 45.76
C SER A 8 -25.52 -53.44 45.82
N GLY A 9 -25.48 -54.39 44.89
CA GLY A 9 -24.56 -55.49 44.83
C GLY A 9 -25.00 -56.71 45.62
N TYR A 10 -26.12 -56.66 46.36
CA TYR A 10 -26.74 -57.79 47.06
C TYR A 10 -28.16 -58.03 46.60
N TYR A 11 -28.62 -59.27 46.65
CA TYR A 11 -29.98 -59.67 46.29
C TYR A 11 -30.53 -60.72 47.25
N GLN A 12 -31.81 -60.86 47.26
CA GLN A 12 -32.43 -61.95 48.02
C GLN A 12 -33.67 -62.48 47.26
N ASN A 13 -33.59 -63.77 46.78
CA ASN A 13 -34.61 -64.40 45.97
C ASN A 13 -35.64 -65.22 46.77
N SER A 14 -35.51 -65.23 48.08
CA SER A 14 -36.42 -65.99 48.98
C SER A 14 -36.97 -65.07 50.04
N SER A 15 -38.25 -65.27 50.43
CA SER A 15 -38.89 -64.55 51.50
C SER A 15 -38.43 -65.05 52.90
N MET A 16 -38.59 -64.21 53.94
CA MET A 16 -38.26 -64.54 55.32
C MET A 16 -36.78 -64.80 55.59
N GLN A 17 -35.88 -64.15 54.87
CA GLN A 17 -34.46 -64.23 55.09
C GLN A 17 -33.94 -63.04 55.91
N THR A 18 -32.87 -63.32 56.69
CA THR A 18 -32.26 -62.30 57.59
C THR A 18 -31.00 -61.65 56.96
N SER A 19 -30.55 -62.13 55.82
CA SER A 19 -29.36 -61.61 55.14
C SER A 19 -29.54 -61.58 53.64
N CYS A 20 -28.84 -60.65 52.93
CA CYS A 20 -28.79 -60.58 51.52
C CYS A 20 -27.59 -61.38 50.96
N ARG A 21 -27.75 -62.00 49.80
CA ARG A 21 -26.68 -62.72 49.09
C ARG A 21 -25.87 -61.76 48.25
N LEU A 22 -24.54 -61.88 48.25
CA LEU A 22 -23.67 -61.12 47.41
C LEU A 22 -23.84 -61.57 45.91
N ALA A 23 -24.07 -60.63 45.03
CA ALA A 23 -24.05 -60.90 43.62
C ALA A 23 -22.61 -61.26 43.16
N VAL A 24 -22.49 -62.33 42.41
CA VAL A 24 -21.16 -62.72 41.85
C VAL A 24 -20.72 -61.76 40.75
N THR A 25 -19.45 -61.75 40.44
CA THR A 25 -18.88 -60.89 39.37
C THR A 25 -19.56 -61.15 38.04
N GLY A 26 -19.93 -60.04 37.31
CA GLY A 26 -20.56 -60.09 36.00
C GLY A 26 -22.09 -60.03 36.02
N VAL A 27 -22.71 -59.93 37.19
CA VAL A 27 -24.15 -59.78 37.39
C VAL A 27 -24.48 -58.51 38.20
N ALA A 28 -25.50 -57.79 37.78
CA ALA A 28 -25.95 -56.58 38.47
C ALA A 28 -27.05 -56.91 39.48
N ALA A 29 -27.02 -56.26 40.62
CA ALA A 29 -28.10 -56.26 41.62
C ALA A 29 -28.30 -54.86 42.13
N MET A 30 -29.43 -54.26 41.78
CA MET A 30 -29.83 -52.93 42.31
C MET A 30 -30.29 -53.03 43.77
N ALA A 31 -30.29 -51.93 44.44
CA ALA A 31 -30.82 -51.90 45.83
C ALA A 31 -32.27 -52.42 45.84
N GLY A 32 -32.52 -53.43 46.75
CA GLY A 32 -33.85 -54.10 46.83
C GLY A 32 -34.08 -55.19 45.80
N ALA A 33 -33.05 -55.63 45.04
CA ALA A 33 -33.21 -56.69 44.02
C ALA A 33 -33.60 -58.03 44.60
N SER A 34 -34.59 -58.66 44.00
CA SER A 34 -35.00 -60.05 44.28
C SER A 34 -34.32 -61.09 43.41
N ALA A 35 -33.69 -60.66 42.34
CA ALA A 35 -32.92 -61.49 41.40
C ALA A 35 -31.71 -60.72 40.91
N VAL A 36 -30.74 -61.42 40.40
CA VAL A 36 -29.57 -60.84 39.74
C VAL A 36 -29.79 -60.75 38.22
N GLU A 37 -29.34 -59.68 37.62
CA GLU A 37 -29.36 -59.52 36.18
C GLU A 37 -27.95 -59.78 35.63
N VAL A 38 -27.84 -60.69 34.71
CA VAL A 38 -26.57 -60.99 34.00
C VAL A 38 -26.38 -59.92 32.94
N CYS A 39 -25.30 -59.12 33.05
CA CYS A 39 -24.99 -58.16 32.04
C CYS A 39 -24.89 -58.81 30.67
N ALA A 40 -25.68 -58.30 29.74
CA ALA A 40 -25.69 -58.84 28.37
C ALA A 40 -24.35 -58.64 27.65
N ALA A 41 -24.07 -59.34 26.60
CA ALA A 41 -22.97 -59.04 25.71
C ALA A 41 -23.09 -57.60 25.21
N GLY A 42 -22.01 -56.87 25.11
CA GLY A 42 -22.01 -55.43 24.81
C GLY A 42 -22.04 -54.53 26.00
N THR A 43 -22.29 -55.10 27.21
CA THR A 43 -22.32 -54.37 28.49
C THR A 43 -21.32 -55.01 29.48
N TYR A 44 -21.00 -54.32 30.55
CA TYR A 44 -20.15 -54.84 31.64
C TYR A 44 -20.73 -54.37 33.00
N MET A 45 -20.36 -55.11 34.00
CA MET A 45 -20.75 -54.79 35.39
C MET A 45 -19.85 -53.68 35.93
N ASP A 46 -20.43 -52.50 36.21
CA ASP A 46 -19.76 -51.45 36.99
C ASP A 46 -19.89 -51.78 38.49
N LEU A 47 -18.76 -52.02 39.08
CA LEU A 47 -18.62 -52.39 40.52
C LEU A 47 -19.10 -51.21 41.42
N ASN A 48 -18.92 -49.96 41.01
CA ASN A 48 -19.32 -48.79 41.83
C ASN A 48 -20.82 -48.52 41.76
N ALA A 49 -21.41 -48.69 40.59
CA ALA A 49 -22.82 -48.43 40.34
C ALA A 49 -23.71 -49.68 40.54
N SER A 50 -23.12 -50.85 40.69
CA SER A 50 -23.83 -52.14 40.82
C SER A 50 -24.85 -52.41 39.71
N LYS A 51 -24.62 -51.89 38.52
CA LYS A 51 -25.47 -51.99 37.33
C LYS A 51 -24.67 -52.36 36.10
N CYS A 52 -25.38 -52.89 35.11
CA CYS A 52 -24.79 -53.10 33.78
C CYS A 52 -24.70 -51.77 33.05
N ILE A 53 -23.52 -51.47 32.52
CA ILE A 53 -23.24 -50.28 31.72
C ILE A 53 -22.79 -50.70 30.35
N ASP A 54 -23.23 -50.03 29.32
CA ASP A 54 -22.75 -50.27 27.95
C ASP A 54 -21.24 -50.05 27.86
N CYS A 55 -20.57 -50.85 27.07
CA CYS A 55 -19.16 -50.67 26.75
C CYS A 55 -18.97 -49.27 26.18
N ASP A 56 -17.90 -48.57 26.62
CA ASP A 56 -17.53 -47.30 26.07
C ASP A 56 -17.25 -47.47 24.57
N ALA A 57 -17.29 -46.36 23.87
CA ALA A 57 -16.98 -46.29 22.46
C ALA A 57 -15.57 -46.92 22.14
N GLY A 58 -15.50 -47.74 21.14
CA GLY A 58 -14.28 -48.48 20.78
C GLY A 58 -13.98 -49.74 21.65
N ARG A 59 -14.87 -50.07 22.58
CA ARG A 59 -14.79 -51.26 23.47
C ARG A 59 -15.96 -52.22 23.23
N PHE A 60 -15.78 -53.50 23.47
CA PHE A 60 -16.79 -54.53 23.30
C PHE A 60 -16.69 -55.62 24.34
N SER A 61 -17.76 -56.34 24.50
CA SER A 61 -17.87 -57.50 25.37
C SER A 61 -18.60 -58.61 24.66
N THR A 62 -17.95 -59.77 24.43
CA THR A 62 -18.49 -60.92 23.66
C THR A 62 -19.36 -61.83 24.46
N LYS A 63 -19.23 -61.82 25.77
CA LYS A 63 -19.92 -62.78 26.66
C LYS A 63 -20.79 -62.08 27.65
N PRO A 64 -21.97 -62.62 27.94
CA PRO A 64 -22.72 -62.15 29.10
C PRO A 64 -21.94 -62.29 30.40
N GLY A 65 -22.21 -61.43 31.38
CA GLY A 65 -21.54 -61.43 32.67
C GLY A 65 -20.12 -60.87 32.63
N SER A 66 -19.78 -60.03 31.68
CA SER A 66 -18.48 -59.40 31.61
C SER A 66 -18.29 -58.32 32.67
N THR A 67 -17.10 -58.24 33.27
CA THR A 67 -16.72 -57.27 34.27
C THR A 67 -15.97 -56.07 33.67
N HIS A 68 -15.55 -56.11 32.44
CA HIS A 68 -14.91 -55.06 31.70
C HIS A 68 -15.06 -55.28 30.20
N CYS A 69 -14.96 -54.21 29.44
CA CYS A 69 -14.97 -54.27 27.99
C CYS A 69 -13.55 -54.27 27.44
N LYS A 70 -13.29 -55.09 26.44
CA LYS A 70 -12.04 -55.18 25.72
C LYS A 70 -12.00 -54.05 24.69
N ALA A 71 -10.87 -53.37 24.53
CA ALA A 71 -10.67 -52.45 23.43
C ALA A 71 -10.58 -53.24 22.10
N ALA A 72 -11.17 -52.69 21.04
CA ALA A 72 -11.02 -53.24 19.71
C ALA A 72 -9.56 -53.11 19.27
N SER A 73 -9.05 -54.18 18.66
CA SER A 73 -7.68 -54.20 18.15
C SER A 73 -7.46 -53.17 17.04
N SER A 74 -6.21 -52.79 16.82
CA SER A 74 -5.85 -52.04 15.62
C SER A 74 -6.34 -52.74 14.39
N GLY A 75 -6.87 -52.02 13.41
CA GLY A 75 -7.49 -52.61 12.21
C GLY A 75 -8.93 -53.11 12.41
N PHE A 76 -9.53 -52.99 13.59
CA PHE A 76 -10.91 -53.46 13.86
C PHE A 76 -11.76 -52.32 14.43
N GLU A 77 -13.03 -52.26 14.11
CA GLU A 77 -14.06 -51.42 14.74
C GLU A 77 -15.05 -52.30 15.50
N VAL A 78 -15.75 -51.66 16.43
CA VAL A 78 -16.73 -52.32 17.26
C VAL A 78 -18.08 -52.35 16.56
N SER A 79 -18.79 -53.51 16.63
CA SER A 79 -20.17 -53.63 16.14
C SER A 79 -21.11 -52.62 16.87
N LEU A 80 -22.17 -52.21 16.21
CA LEU A 80 -23.18 -51.29 16.81
C LEU A 80 -23.73 -51.78 18.17
N ALA A 81 -23.86 -53.11 18.30
CA ALA A 81 -24.29 -53.70 19.57
C ALA A 81 -23.18 -53.86 20.61
N ARG A 82 -21.94 -53.51 20.27
CA ARG A 82 -20.72 -53.61 21.12
C ARG A 82 -20.42 -55.04 21.61
N THR A 83 -20.85 -56.03 20.84
CA THR A 83 -20.71 -57.44 21.20
C THR A 83 -19.52 -58.13 20.59
N TYR A 84 -19.00 -57.63 19.48
CA TYR A 84 -17.81 -58.14 18.78
C TYR A 84 -17.13 -57.02 18.02
N GLN A 85 -15.91 -57.30 17.59
CA GLN A 85 -15.17 -56.42 16.68
C GLN A 85 -15.22 -56.95 15.24
N THR A 86 -15.34 -56.04 14.28
CA THR A 86 -15.29 -56.33 12.83
C THR A 86 -14.04 -55.74 12.23
N PRO A 87 -13.39 -56.43 11.27
CA PRO A 87 -12.24 -55.83 10.60
C PRO A 87 -12.62 -54.59 9.83
N CYS A 88 -11.75 -53.60 9.81
CA CYS A 88 -11.92 -52.47 8.94
C CYS A 88 -12.14 -52.90 7.49
N PRO A 89 -13.17 -52.39 6.82
CA PRO A 89 -13.39 -52.70 5.41
C PRO A 89 -12.29 -52.06 4.55
N VAL A 90 -12.15 -52.55 3.34
CA VAL A 90 -11.26 -51.93 2.34
C VAL A 90 -11.53 -50.41 2.19
N GLY A 91 -10.50 -49.65 1.97
CA GLY A 91 -10.58 -48.19 1.93
C GLY A 91 -10.56 -47.52 3.30
N LYS A 92 -10.55 -48.30 4.39
CA LYS A 92 -10.49 -47.75 5.77
C LYS A 92 -9.37 -48.41 6.59
N TYR A 93 -8.92 -47.73 7.61
CA TYR A 93 -7.89 -48.15 8.54
C TYR A 93 -8.13 -47.70 9.96
N LYS A 94 -7.48 -48.34 10.91
CA LYS A 94 -7.48 -47.94 12.32
C LYS A 94 -6.10 -48.19 12.93
N PRO A 95 -5.29 -47.16 13.18
CA PRO A 95 -3.89 -47.31 13.58
C PRO A 95 -3.70 -47.77 15.03
N ASN A 96 -4.65 -47.46 15.92
CA ASN A 96 -4.52 -47.68 17.36
C ASN A 96 -5.79 -48.29 17.97
N ILE A 97 -5.70 -48.78 19.19
CA ILE A 97 -6.78 -49.41 19.94
C ILE A 97 -7.78 -48.40 20.54
N HIS A 98 -7.47 -47.10 20.51
CA HIS A 98 -8.30 -46.06 21.18
C HIS A 98 -9.38 -45.42 20.30
N GLY A 99 -9.39 -45.69 19.00
CA GLY A 99 -10.39 -45.17 18.08
C GLY A 99 -11.70 -45.99 18.13
N GLU A 100 -12.83 -45.33 17.89
CA GLU A 100 -14.17 -45.97 17.89
C GLU A 100 -14.44 -46.74 16.60
N THR A 101 -14.18 -46.10 15.46
CA THR A 101 -14.51 -46.58 14.12
C THR A 101 -13.30 -46.56 13.20
N CYS A 102 -13.41 -47.30 12.11
CA CYS A 102 -12.43 -47.25 11.05
C CYS A 102 -12.52 -45.95 10.26
N THR A 103 -11.38 -45.30 10.10
CA THR A 103 -11.25 -44.01 9.38
C THR A 103 -11.02 -44.29 7.91
N ALA A 104 -11.68 -43.56 7.01
CA ALA A 104 -11.43 -43.64 5.57
C ALA A 104 -10.01 -43.16 5.23
N CYS A 105 -9.35 -43.85 4.29
CA CYS A 105 -8.04 -43.42 3.81
C CYS A 105 -8.12 -41.97 3.28
N PRO A 106 -7.18 -41.12 3.67
CA PRO A 106 -7.17 -39.74 3.18
C PRO A 106 -6.87 -39.71 1.67
N LEU A 107 -7.11 -38.56 1.05
CA LEU A 107 -6.83 -38.35 -0.38
C LEU A 107 -5.36 -38.63 -0.69
N GLY A 108 -5.11 -39.35 -1.79
CA GLY A 108 -3.76 -39.77 -2.17
C GLY A 108 -3.27 -41.05 -1.51
N TYR A 109 -4.13 -41.73 -0.73
CA TYR A 109 -3.87 -43.01 -0.09
C TYR A 109 -4.99 -43.99 -0.41
N PHE A 110 -4.68 -45.28 -0.35
CA PHE A 110 -5.64 -46.37 -0.56
C PHE A 110 -5.42 -47.53 0.43
N GLN A 111 -6.40 -48.39 0.56
CA GLN A 111 -6.25 -49.64 1.29
C GLN A 111 -7.09 -50.75 0.66
N GLY A 112 -6.40 -51.72 0.08
CA GLY A 112 -7.02 -52.87 -0.62
C GLY A 112 -7.31 -54.08 0.28
N SER A 113 -6.82 -54.08 1.52
CA SER A 113 -6.96 -55.20 2.45
C SER A 113 -7.92 -54.88 3.59
N LEU A 114 -8.57 -55.91 4.08
CA LEU A 114 -9.33 -55.84 5.33
C LEU A 114 -8.37 -55.75 6.54
N ASN A 115 -8.86 -55.29 7.66
CA ASN A 115 -8.12 -55.25 8.92
C ASN A 115 -6.86 -54.34 8.88
N ALA A 116 -6.88 -53.31 8.11
CA ALA A 116 -5.73 -52.43 7.95
C ALA A 116 -5.51 -51.48 9.12
N THR A 117 -4.24 -51.29 9.47
CA THR A 117 -3.80 -50.35 10.49
C THR A 117 -3.26 -49.06 9.91
N PHE A 118 -3.00 -48.97 8.63
CA PHE A 118 -2.55 -47.78 7.88
C PHE A 118 -3.06 -47.83 6.45
N CYS A 119 -2.95 -46.75 5.74
CA CYS A 119 -3.23 -46.70 4.31
C CYS A 119 -1.93 -46.56 3.54
N ASP A 120 -1.85 -47.29 2.43
CA ASP A 120 -0.75 -47.24 1.51
C ASP A 120 -0.81 -46.00 0.65
N VAL A 121 0.35 -45.43 0.36
CA VAL A 121 0.46 -44.25 -0.54
C VAL A 121 0.19 -44.69 -1.95
N ILE A 122 -0.64 -43.96 -2.70
CA ILE A 122 -0.78 -44.16 -4.14
C ILE A 122 0.58 -43.93 -4.80
N ALA A 123 1.11 -44.92 -5.43
CA ALA A 123 2.43 -44.90 -6.05
C ALA A 123 2.48 -43.95 -7.27
N GLY A 124 3.68 -43.53 -7.63
CA GLY A 124 3.90 -42.85 -8.91
C GLY A 124 3.45 -43.74 -10.08
N GLY A 125 2.84 -43.14 -11.09
CA GLY A 125 2.23 -43.88 -12.21
C GLY A 125 0.83 -44.40 -11.96
N TYR A 126 0.25 -44.12 -10.77
CA TYR A 126 -1.10 -44.55 -10.41
C TYR A 126 -1.92 -43.37 -9.88
N HIS A 127 -3.23 -43.52 -9.87
CA HIS A 127 -4.18 -42.55 -9.30
C HIS A 127 -5.29 -43.24 -8.50
N ALA A 128 -6.05 -42.46 -7.73
CA ALA A 128 -7.20 -42.94 -7.00
C ALA A 128 -8.38 -43.27 -7.95
N PRO A 129 -9.22 -44.29 -7.62
CA PRO A 129 -10.42 -44.60 -8.41
C PRO A 129 -11.50 -43.53 -8.30
N SER A 130 -11.44 -42.67 -7.26
CA SER A 130 -12.39 -41.58 -7.02
C SER A 130 -11.69 -40.37 -6.38
N LYS A 131 -12.30 -39.20 -6.51
CA LYS A 131 -11.82 -37.98 -5.87
C LYS A 131 -12.24 -37.85 -4.38
N SER A 132 -12.82 -38.88 -3.82
CA SER A 132 -13.24 -38.95 -2.41
C SER A 132 -12.27 -39.80 -1.58
N SER A 133 -12.29 -39.57 -0.26
CA SER A 133 -11.54 -40.41 0.68
C SER A 133 -12.05 -41.84 0.71
N GLY A 134 -11.20 -42.77 1.13
CA GLY A 134 -11.57 -44.20 1.23
C GLY A 134 -11.31 -44.99 -0.04
N ALA A 135 -10.31 -44.63 -0.84
CA ALA A 135 -9.90 -45.40 -1.99
C ALA A 135 -9.51 -46.86 -1.59
N THR A 136 -10.00 -47.81 -2.36
CA THR A 136 -9.77 -49.26 -2.11
C THR A 136 -8.65 -49.85 -2.93
N GLN A 137 -8.27 -49.19 -4.02
CA GLN A 137 -7.20 -49.61 -4.93
C GLN A 137 -6.58 -48.39 -5.60
N GLN A 138 -5.44 -48.57 -6.22
CA GLN A 138 -4.85 -47.63 -7.15
C GLN A 138 -5.04 -48.10 -8.59
N ILE A 139 -5.27 -47.15 -9.51
CA ILE A 139 -5.48 -47.43 -10.94
C ILE A 139 -4.27 -46.90 -11.71
N GLU A 140 -3.82 -47.65 -12.69
CA GLU A 140 -2.68 -47.31 -13.54
C GLU A 140 -2.99 -46.11 -14.43
N CYS A 141 -2.05 -45.19 -14.54
CA CYS A 141 -2.12 -44.15 -15.53
C CYS A 141 -1.95 -44.71 -16.94
N PRO A 142 -2.88 -44.44 -17.86
CA PRO A 142 -2.78 -44.92 -19.25
C PRO A 142 -1.73 -44.11 -20.03
N PRO A 143 -1.26 -44.67 -21.17
CA PRO A 143 -0.36 -43.96 -22.07
C PRO A 143 -0.88 -42.55 -22.42
N GLY A 144 0.02 -41.57 -22.51
CA GLY A 144 -0.32 -40.15 -22.67
C GLY A 144 -0.51 -39.43 -21.35
N THR A 145 -0.47 -40.13 -20.21
CA THR A 145 -0.65 -39.54 -18.88
C THR A 145 0.42 -40.02 -17.89
N TYR A 146 0.58 -39.31 -16.81
CA TYR A 146 1.53 -39.62 -15.74
C TYR A 146 1.01 -39.23 -14.36
N SER A 147 1.64 -39.76 -13.33
CA SER A 147 1.40 -39.39 -11.95
C SER A 147 2.68 -39.52 -11.11
N ARG A 148 2.98 -38.53 -10.28
CA ARG A 148 4.14 -38.56 -9.35
C ARG A 148 3.86 -39.23 -8.01
N GLY A 149 2.67 -39.81 -7.86
CA GLY A 149 2.17 -40.37 -6.61
C GLY A 149 1.21 -39.46 -5.86
N ARG A 150 0.44 -40.04 -4.96
CA ARG A 150 -0.67 -39.40 -4.22
C ARG A 150 -1.70 -38.71 -5.13
N ALA A 151 -1.77 -39.10 -6.38
CA ALA A 151 -2.61 -38.46 -7.37
C ALA A 151 -4.07 -38.93 -7.26
N LEU A 152 -4.99 -38.03 -7.44
CA LEU A 152 -6.42 -38.30 -7.54
C LEU A 152 -6.81 -38.61 -8.99
N GLU A 153 -6.07 -38.08 -9.94
CA GLU A 153 -6.21 -38.27 -11.38
C GLU A 153 -4.84 -38.31 -12.04
N CYS A 154 -4.73 -38.99 -13.16
CA CYS A 154 -3.53 -38.92 -13.98
C CYS A 154 -3.48 -37.59 -14.73
N THR A 155 -2.33 -36.95 -14.75
CA THR A 155 -2.09 -35.72 -15.48
C THR A 155 -1.76 -36.03 -16.93
N SER A 156 -2.46 -35.43 -17.88
CA SER A 156 -2.16 -35.55 -19.31
C SER A 156 -0.81 -34.90 -19.63
N CYS A 157 -0.03 -35.56 -20.48
CA CYS A 157 1.19 -34.96 -21.00
C CYS A 157 0.84 -33.70 -21.79
N PRO A 158 1.53 -32.57 -21.53
CA PRO A 158 1.29 -31.32 -22.27
C PRO A 158 1.78 -31.43 -23.72
N LEU A 159 1.41 -30.46 -24.54
CA LEU A 159 1.91 -30.33 -25.91
C LEU A 159 3.46 -30.36 -25.94
N GLY A 160 4.01 -31.10 -26.93
CA GLY A 160 5.46 -31.32 -27.02
C GLY A 160 6.01 -32.44 -26.12
N TRP A 161 5.12 -33.11 -25.37
CA TRP A 161 5.47 -34.24 -24.50
C TRP A 161 4.57 -35.42 -24.78
N SER A 162 5.14 -36.63 -24.75
CA SER A 162 4.41 -37.87 -24.96
C SER A 162 4.74 -38.89 -23.88
N GLN A 163 3.88 -39.89 -23.74
CA GLN A 163 4.16 -41.03 -22.89
C GLN A 163 3.57 -42.28 -23.50
N PRO A 164 4.40 -43.18 -24.06
CA PRO A 164 3.92 -44.42 -24.66
C PRO A 164 3.51 -45.48 -23.63
N ASP A 165 4.10 -45.46 -22.44
CA ASP A 165 3.98 -46.50 -21.44
C ASP A 165 2.92 -46.22 -20.39
N TYR A 166 2.34 -47.30 -19.84
CA TYR A 166 1.52 -47.29 -18.65
C TYR A 166 2.38 -47.01 -17.39
N ARG A 167 1.76 -46.62 -16.30
CA ARG A 167 2.37 -46.44 -14.97
C ARG A 167 3.52 -45.42 -14.94
N SER A 168 3.49 -44.46 -15.80
CA SER A 168 4.59 -43.49 -15.91
C SER A 168 4.50 -42.39 -14.87
N THR A 169 5.67 -42.02 -14.36
CA THR A 169 5.80 -40.93 -13.36
C THR A 169 6.09 -39.59 -13.99
N THR A 170 6.47 -39.57 -15.26
CA THR A 170 6.82 -38.35 -16.02
C THR A 170 6.43 -38.53 -17.48
N CYS A 171 6.30 -37.44 -18.21
CA CYS A 171 6.21 -37.50 -19.67
C CYS A 171 7.60 -37.38 -20.30
N LEU A 172 7.77 -37.95 -21.46
CA LEU A 172 8.95 -37.84 -22.28
C LEU A 172 8.82 -36.67 -23.21
N LYS A 173 9.82 -35.80 -23.24
CA LYS A 173 9.86 -34.69 -24.13
C LYS A 173 10.11 -35.14 -25.56
N CYS A 174 9.39 -34.60 -26.51
CA CYS A 174 9.63 -34.90 -27.90
C CYS A 174 11.04 -34.46 -28.30
N SER A 175 11.70 -35.12 -29.24
CA SER A 175 12.99 -34.73 -29.79
C SER A 175 12.82 -33.52 -30.73
N GLN A 176 13.94 -32.86 -31.02
CA GLN A 176 13.95 -31.62 -31.80
C GLN A 176 13.17 -31.75 -33.12
N GLY A 177 12.28 -30.80 -33.38
CA GLY A 177 11.41 -30.82 -34.57
C GLY A 177 10.20 -31.74 -34.48
N LYS A 178 9.99 -32.41 -33.34
CA LYS A 178 8.79 -33.25 -33.12
C LYS A 178 7.91 -32.64 -32.04
N SER A 179 6.61 -32.80 -32.19
CA SER A 179 5.63 -32.36 -31.22
C SER A 179 4.47 -33.34 -31.14
N THR A 180 3.42 -32.99 -30.43
CA THR A 180 2.22 -33.81 -30.27
C THR A 180 1.01 -33.10 -30.86
N LEU A 181 -0.01 -33.85 -31.32
CA LEU A 181 -1.26 -33.29 -31.84
C LEU A 181 -2.11 -32.59 -30.76
N GLY A 182 -1.91 -32.98 -29.52
CA GLY A 182 -2.68 -32.44 -28.39
C GLY A 182 -2.12 -32.93 -27.05
N ASN A 183 -2.74 -32.48 -25.97
CA ASN A 183 -2.43 -32.96 -24.63
C ASN A 183 -2.80 -34.45 -24.51
N GLY A 184 -2.06 -35.20 -23.73
CA GLY A 184 -2.28 -36.62 -23.52
C GLY A 184 -1.81 -37.52 -24.67
N SER A 185 -0.90 -37.06 -25.51
CA SER A 185 -0.37 -37.82 -26.66
C SER A 185 0.55 -38.95 -26.21
N ARG A 186 0.46 -40.07 -26.93
CA ARG A 186 1.30 -41.26 -26.70
C ARG A 186 2.62 -41.20 -27.44
N ILE A 187 2.67 -40.51 -28.56
CA ILE A 187 3.84 -40.44 -29.47
C ILE A 187 4.09 -39.04 -29.92
N CYS A 188 5.34 -38.76 -30.25
CA CYS A 188 5.76 -37.50 -30.87
C CYS A 188 5.77 -37.63 -32.39
N ILE A 189 5.24 -36.60 -33.09
CA ILE A 189 5.23 -36.46 -34.56
C ILE A 189 5.77 -35.08 -34.91
N GLY A 190 6.33 -34.83 -36.11
CA GLY A 190 6.75 -33.51 -36.53
C GLY A 190 7.86 -33.46 -37.58
N LYS A 191 8.43 -32.24 -37.75
CA LYS A 191 9.51 -31.89 -38.69
C LYS A 191 10.76 -31.47 -37.92
N ASP A 192 11.92 -31.60 -38.53
CA ASP A 192 13.21 -31.19 -37.94
C ASP A 192 13.38 -29.65 -38.07
N CYS A 193 13.19 -28.89 -37.00
CA CYS A 193 13.43 -27.45 -36.93
C CYS A 193 14.84 -27.14 -36.41
N LYS A 194 15.44 -26.02 -36.88
CA LYS A 194 16.75 -25.54 -36.41
C LYS A 194 16.63 -24.94 -35.01
N ALA A 195 17.75 -24.80 -34.28
CA ALA A 195 17.80 -24.30 -32.90
C ALA A 195 17.14 -22.93 -32.70
N GLU A 196 17.16 -22.04 -33.73
CA GLU A 196 16.54 -20.71 -33.68
C GLU A 196 15.12 -20.67 -34.25
N GLN A 197 14.47 -21.84 -34.39
CA GLN A 197 13.13 -21.97 -34.93
C GLN A 197 12.23 -22.70 -33.97
N TYR A 198 10.94 -22.43 -34.04
CA TYR A 198 9.89 -23.23 -33.40
C TYR A 198 9.00 -23.91 -34.45
N LEU A 199 8.40 -25.01 -34.08
CA LEU A 199 7.42 -25.69 -34.91
C LEU A 199 6.04 -25.05 -34.71
N ASP A 200 5.50 -24.43 -35.78
CA ASP A 200 4.12 -23.95 -35.78
C ASP A 200 3.19 -25.16 -36.03
N ASN A 201 2.58 -25.62 -34.95
CA ASN A 201 1.66 -26.74 -34.93
C ASN A 201 0.19 -26.29 -34.77
N ALA A 202 -0.15 -25.09 -35.17
CA ALA A 202 -1.51 -24.55 -35.08
C ALA A 202 -2.50 -25.21 -36.05
N ALA A 203 -1.98 -25.79 -37.17
CA ALA A 203 -2.80 -26.54 -38.11
C ALA A 203 -3.20 -27.89 -37.51
N THR A 204 -4.45 -28.32 -37.77
CA THR A 204 -4.98 -29.62 -37.33
C THR A 204 -4.31 -30.79 -38.03
N ASP A 205 -3.81 -30.57 -39.25
CA ASP A 205 -3.06 -31.57 -40.04
C ASP A 205 -1.55 -31.31 -39.86
N PHE A 206 -0.81 -32.32 -39.42
CA PHE A 206 0.63 -32.24 -39.19
C PHE A 206 1.45 -32.03 -40.48
N SER A 207 0.91 -32.33 -41.65
CA SER A 207 1.55 -32.09 -42.95
C SER A 207 1.74 -30.58 -43.20
N ASN A 208 0.89 -29.75 -42.61
CA ASN A 208 0.91 -28.31 -42.71
C ASN A 208 1.72 -27.62 -41.60
N TRP A 209 2.35 -28.37 -40.72
CA TRP A 209 3.23 -27.82 -39.70
C TRP A 209 4.51 -27.27 -40.32
N GLU A 210 4.90 -26.08 -39.91
CA GLU A 210 6.08 -25.37 -40.46
C GLU A 210 7.02 -24.90 -39.35
N CYS A 211 8.33 -24.97 -39.69
CA CYS A 211 9.34 -24.37 -38.81
C CYS A 211 9.38 -22.85 -39.05
N ARG A 212 9.12 -22.03 -38.02
CA ARG A 212 9.18 -20.58 -38.07
C ARG A 212 10.30 -20.02 -37.21
N ALA A 213 10.83 -18.86 -37.60
CA ALA A 213 11.86 -18.18 -36.83
C ALA A 213 11.35 -17.80 -35.42
N CYS A 214 12.22 -17.91 -34.42
CA CYS A 214 11.90 -17.54 -33.06
C CYS A 214 11.55 -16.06 -32.95
N PRO A 215 10.40 -15.69 -32.36
CA PRO A 215 10.01 -14.30 -32.20
C PRO A 215 10.98 -13.52 -31.31
N LYS A 216 11.10 -12.21 -31.55
CA LYS A 216 11.89 -11.34 -30.68
C LYS A 216 11.31 -11.34 -29.26
N GLY A 217 12.16 -11.58 -28.26
CA GLY A 217 11.73 -11.68 -26.86
C GLY A 217 11.29 -13.06 -26.43
N ALA A 218 11.34 -14.05 -27.33
CA ALA A 218 11.09 -15.45 -27.04
C ALA A 218 12.40 -16.24 -26.88
N VAL A 219 12.29 -17.41 -26.27
CA VAL A 219 13.33 -18.44 -26.19
C VAL A 219 12.77 -19.70 -26.79
N CYS A 220 13.37 -20.15 -27.88
CA CYS A 220 12.98 -21.36 -28.61
C CYS A 220 13.97 -22.51 -28.45
N ASP A 221 15.19 -22.21 -28.03
CA ASP A 221 16.31 -23.15 -27.84
C ASP A 221 16.32 -23.83 -26.46
N ALA A 222 15.51 -23.30 -25.52
CA ALA A 222 15.40 -23.89 -24.19
C ALA A 222 14.86 -25.33 -24.20
N THR A 223 14.21 -25.71 -25.30
CA THR A 223 13.64 -27.06 -25.49
C THR A 223 13.84 -27.51 -26.92
N PRO A 224 14.38 -28.73 -27.14
CA PRO A 224 14.59 -29.28 -28.48
C PRO A 224 13.32 -29.28 -29.35
N ASP A 225 12.15 -29.14 -28.77
CA ASP A 225 10.83 -29.32 -29.39
C ASP A 225 9.95 -28.11 -29.28
N ALA A 226 10.53 -26.91 -29.44
CA ALA A 226 9.81 -25.69 -29.34
C ALA A 226 8.64 -25.64 -30.34
N THR A 227 7.49 -26.21 -29.93
CA THR A 227 6.21 -25.86 -30.53
C THR A 227 5.78 -24.54 -30.01
N TRP A 228 4.84 -23.90 -30.66
CA TRP A 228 4.35 -22.62 -30.20
C TRP A 228 3.94 -22.59 -28.71
N SER A 229 3.34 -23.66 -28.20
CA SER A 229 2.96 -23.76 -26.79
C SER A 229 4.17 -23.87 -25.84
N ALA A 230 5.29 -24.36 -26.30
CA ALA A 230 6.53 -24.53 -25.54
C ALA A 230 7.49 -23.34 -25.67
N VAL A 231 7.25 -22.42 -26.62
CA VAL A 231 8.01 -21.19 -26.75
C VAL A 231 7.75 -20.33 -25.51
N ILE A 232 8.82 -20.02 -24.78
CA ILE A 232 8.75 -19.26 -23.52
C ILE A 232 9.21 -17.82 -23.70
N ALA A 233 8.73 -16.94 -22.83
CA ALA A 233 9.20 -15.56 -22.82
C ALA A 233 10.62 -15.49 -22.21
N ARG A 234 11.49 -14.69 -22.81
CA ARG A 234 12.78 -14.31 -22.22
C ARG A 234 12.54 -13.46 -20.98
N ALA A 235 13.45 -13.48 -19.99
CA ALA A 235 13.38 -12.57 -18.85
C ALA A 235 13.23 -11.11 -19.34
N GLY A 236 12.35 -10.34 -18.72
CA GLY A 236 11.96 -9.00 -19.16
C GLY A 236 10.90 -8.94 -20.26
N TYR A 237 10.42 -10.10 -20.77
CA TYR A 237 9.37 -10.16 -21.77
C TYR A 237 8.16 -10.95 -21.28
N TYR A 238 6.99 -10.62 -21.79
CA TYR A 238 5.70 -11.23 -21.50
C TYR A 238 5.06 -11.75 -22.79
N ARG A 239 4.54 -12.99 -22.74
CA ARG A 239 3.83 -13.59 -23.87
C ARG A 239 2.38 -13.12 -23.86
N MET A 240 1.94 -12.43 -24.92
CA MET A 240 0.60 -11.91 -25.04
C MET A 240 -0.38 -13.02 -25.43
N PRO A 241 -1.42 -13.31 -24.63
CA PRO A 241 -2.41 -14.31 -24.96
C PRO A 241 -3.32 -13.83 -26.12
N GLY A 242 -3.69 -14.75 -27.02
CA GLY A 242 -4.73 -14.49 -28.04
C GLY A 242 -4.36 -13.59 -29.21
N THR A 243 -3.11 -13.17 -29.36
CA THR A 243 -2.65 -12.39 -30.54
C THR A 243 -2.04 -13.31 -31.61
N ALA A 244 -2.46 -13.17 -32.87
CA ALA A 244 -1.86 -13.85 -34.01
C ALA A 244 -1.36 -12.81 -35.04
N PRO A 245 -0.11 -12.87 -35.53
CA PRO A 245 0.97 -13.70 -35.05
C PRO A 245 1.41 -13.31 -33.64
N GLN A 246 1.69 -14.29 -32.84
CA GLN A 246 1.85 -14.20 -31.40
C GLN A 246 3.04 -13.31 -31.04
N HIS A 247 2.80 -12.31 -30.20
CA HIS A 247 3.80 -11.33 -29.83
C HIS A 247 4.32 -11.53 -28.42
N PHE A 248 5.63 -11.29 -28.26
CA PHE A 248 6.28 -11.11 -26.98
C PHE A 248 6.54 -9.62 -26.78
N SER A 249 5.93 -9.04 -25.77
CA SER A 249 6.09 -7.62 -25.44
C SER A 249 7.06 -7.44 -24.29
N HIS A 250 7.88 -6.39 -24.36
CA HIS A 250 8.78 -6.01 -23.29
C HIS A 250 7.97 -5.57 -22.06
N CYS A 251 8.31 -6.07 -20.88
CA CYS A 251 7.63 -5.69 -19.65
C CYS A 251 8.01 -4.28 -19.23
N LEU A 252 7.05 -3.55 -18.67
CA LEU A 252 7.28 -2.20 -18.16
C LEU A 252 8.24 -2.19 -16.95
N ASN A 253 8.25 -3.30 -16.18
CA ASN A 253 9.25 -3.61 -15.17
C ASN A 253 9.91 -4.94 -15.56
N GLU A 254 11.16 -4.88 -15.98
CA GLU A 254 11.91 -6.07 -16.42
C GLU A 254 12.01 -7.12 -15.31
N ASP A 255 12.17 -6.69 -14.06
CA ASP A 255 12.31 -7.55 -12.88
C ASP A 255 11.00 -8.25 -12.48
N ALA A 256 9.85 -7.77 -12.94
CA ALA A 256 8.56 -8.38 -12.69
C ALA A 256 8.29 -9.58 -13.60
N CYS A 257 8.97 -9.66 -14.74
CA CYS A 257 8.83 -10.72 -15.74
C CYS A 257 10.07 -11.62 -15.70
N LEU A 258 9.95 -12.72 -14.96
CA LEU A 258 11.07 -13.64 -14.76
C LEU A 258 11.47 -14.40 -16.01
N GLY A 259 10.61 -14.46 -17.02
CA GLY A 259 10.68 -15.50 -18.02
C GLY A 259 10.40 -16.87 -17.39
N VAL A 260 10.24 -17.89 -18.19
CA VAL A 260 10.09 -19.25 -17.68
C VAL A 260 11.44 -19.96 -17.78
N PRO A 261 12.07 -20.41 -16.67
CA PRO A 261 13.31 -21.19 -16.76
C PRO A 261 13.04 -22.46 -17.56
N ALA A 262 13.98 -22.82 -18.41
CA ALA A 262 13.96 -24.10 -19.12
C ALA A 262 14.09 -25.25 -18.10
N SER A 263 12.97 -25.72 -17.56
CA SER A 263 12.96 -26.91 -16.71
C SER A 263 12.83 -28.15 -17.58
N SER A 264 13.53 -29.23 -17.22
CA SER A 264 13.42 -30.54 -17.84
C SER A 264 12.07 -31.24 -17.57
N GLU A 265 11.20 -30.62 -16.80
CA GLU A 265 9.89 -31.13 -16.38
C GLU A 265 8.76 -30.46 -17.17
N PRO A 266 7.67 -31.20 -17.46
CA PRO A 266 6.50 -30.63 -18.13
C PRO A 266 5.94 -29.47 -17.30
N PRO A 267 5.62 -28.33 -17.92
CA PRO A 267 5.07 -27.17 -17.20
C PRO A 267 3.73 -27.55 -16.57
N HIS A 268 3.67 -27.45 -15.25
CA HIS A 268 2.42 -27.57 -14.50
C HIS A 268 1.67 -26.23 -14.54
N GLY A 269 0.56 -26.20 -15.27
CA GLY A 269 -0.31 -25.01 -15.35
C GLY A 269 -0.12 -24.17 -16.62
N ASN A 270 -0.96 -23.17 -16.77
CA ASN A 270 -0.91 -22.23 -17.90
C ASN A 270 0.44 -21.48 -17.91
N VAL A 271 1.29 -21.81 -18.87
CA VAL A 271 2.64 -21.22 -19.10
C VAL A 271 2.58 -19.71 -19.42
N SER A 272 1.40 -19.10 -19.46
CA SER A 272 1.19 -17.71 -19.84
C SER A 272 1.58 -16.68 -18.81
N GLU A 273 1.86 -17.07 -17.57
CA GLU A 273 2.12 -16.09 -16.48
C GLU A 273 3.53 -16.23 -15.91
N GLY A 274 4.53 -15.76 -16.68
CA GLY A 274 5.92 -15.64 -16.19
C GLY A 274 6.14 -14.46 -15.24
N CYS A 275 5.14 -14.09 -14.45
CA CYS A 275 5.24 -13.00 -13.50
C CYS A 275 5.84 -13.42 -12.17
N PHE A 276 6.55 -12.53 -11.49
CA PHE A 276 7.13 -12.75 -10.16
C PHE A 276 6.03 -12.68 -9.07
N THR A 277 5.24 -13.75 -8.98
CA THR A 277 4.07 -13.83 -8.08
C THR A 277 4.43 -13.70 -6.60
N SER A 278 5.62 -14.15 -6.17
CA SER A 278 6.08 -14.00 -4.78
C SER A 278 6.34 -12.53 -4.38
N LYS A 279 6.59 -11.64 -5.36
CA LYS A 279 6.63 -10.19 -5.17
C LYS A 279 5.30 -9.51 -5.47
N GLY A 280 4.23 -10.27 -5.70
CA GLY A 280 2.89 -9.77 -5.90
C GLY A 280 2.55 -9.30 -7.31
N TYR A 281 3.35 -9.61 -8.32
CA TYR A 281 3.09 -9.24 -9.71
C TYR A 281 2.19 -10.25 -10.41
N HIS A 282 1.22 -9.78 -11.20
CA HIS A 282 0.36 -10.61 -12.03
C HIS A 282 -0.21 -9.83 -13.23
N GLY A 283 -0.96 -10.53 -14.08
CA GLY A 283 -1.72 -9.96 -15.20
C GLY A 283 -0.87 -9.52 -16.38
N THR A 284 -1.47 -8.76 -17.28
CA THR A 284 -0.86 -8.33 -18.55
C THR A 284 0.45 -7.57 -18.33
N LEU A 285 1.53 -8.03 -18.95
CA LEU A 285 2.90 -7.50 -18.77
C LEU A 285 3.38 -7.50 -17.31
N CYS A 286 2.82 -8.34 -16.45
CA CYS A 286 3.10 -8.36 -15.01
C CYS A 286 2.93 -7.00 -14.34
N HIS A 287 2.03 -6.18 -14.87
CA HIS A 287 1.85 -4.80 -14.45
C HIS A 287 0.81 -4.64 -13.32
N SER A 288 -0.01 -5.64 -13.08
CA SER A 288 -1.02 -5.62 -12.00
C SER A 288 -0.46 -6.19 -10.71
N CYS A 289 -0.94 -5.70 -9.56
CA CYS A 289 -0.55 -6.22 -8.25
C CYS A 289 -1.63 -7.15 -7.69
N MET A 290 -1.21 -8.30 -7.14
CA MET A 290 -2.07 -9.31 -6.52
C MET A 290 -2.78 -8.77 -5.27
N GLN A 291 -3.75 -9.54 -4.77
CA GLN A 291 -4.39 -9.26 -3.48
C GLN A 291 -3.34 -9.23 -2.35
N GLY A 292 -3.43 -8.23 -1.48
CA GLY A 292 -2.43 -8.01 -0.42
C GLY A 292 -1.20 -7.21 -0.88
N PHE A 293 -1.15 -6.81 -2.15
CA PHE A 293 -0.13 -5.92 -2.70
C PHE A 293 -0.74 -4.69 -3.35
N VAL A 294 0.03 -3.61 -3.39
CA VAL A 294 -0.39 -2.34 -3.97
C VAL A 294 0.74 -1.74 -4.79
N ARG A 295 0.36 -1.03 -5.84
CA ARG A 295 1.34 -0.37 -6.70
C ARG A 295 1.96 0.83 -5.99
N SER A 296 3.29 0.83 -5.91
CA SER A 296 4.12 1.95 -5.46
C SER A 296 4.99 2.43 -6.63
N GLY A 297 5.10 3.75 -6.79
CA GLY A 297 5.79 4.30 -7.95
C GLY A 297 5.08 4.01 -9.27
N GLN A 298 5.86 3.79 -10.34
CA GLN A 298 5.32 3.51 -11.68
C GLN A 298 4.99 2.03 -11.89
N HIS A 299 5.83 1.11 -11.39
CA HIS A 299 5.78 -0.29 -11.80
C HIS A 299 5.94 -1.30 -10.67
N ASP A 300 6.20 -0.87 -9.41
CA ASP A 300 6.49 -1.77 -8.29
C ASP A 300 5.24 -2.17 -7.51
N CYS A 301 5.19 -3.45 -7.09
CA CYS A 301 4.18 -3.96 -6.17
C CYS A 301 4.78 -4.10 -4.77
N LEU A 302 4.21 -3.40 -3.78
CA LEU A 302 4.59 -3.50 -2.38
C LEU A 302 3.51 -4.22 -1.57
N PRO A 303 3.88 -5.03 -0.57
CA PRO A 303 2.90 -5.68 0.30
C PRO A 303 2.11 -4.66 1.11
N CYS A 304 0.82 -4.92 1.31
CA CYS A 304 -0.07 -4.14 2.17
C CYS A 304 0.17 -4.52 3.65
N ASP A 305 1.34 -4.19 4.18
CA ASP A 305 1.71 -4.44 5.58
C ASP A 305 1.43 -3.22 6.48
N ALA A 306 1.56 -3.42 7.80
CA ALA A 306 1.39 -2.34 8.77
C ALA A 306 2.42 -1.21 8.59
N GLY A 307 3.61 -1.51 8.07
CA GLY A 307 4.64 -0.51 7.78
C GLY A 307 4.23 0.41 6.62
N SER A 308 3.57 -0.12 5.61
CA SER A 308 3.02 0.66 4.49
C SER A 308 1.91 1.61 4.97
N VAL A 309 1.00 1.12 5.82
CA VAL A 309 -0.06 1.95 6.43
C VAL A 309 0.55 3.06 7.28
N MET A 310 1.59 2.77 8.08
CA MET A 310 2.26 3.78 8.91
C MET A 310 2.89 4.89 8.08
N LYS A 311 3.58 4.56 6.98
CA LYS A 311 4.16 5.57 6.06
C LYS A 311 3.10 6.52 5.52
N ILE A 312 1.92 6.01 5.21
CA ILE A 312 0.80 6.80 4.70
C ILE A 312 0.23 7.71 5.77
N VAL A 313 0.00 7.19 6.98
CA VAL A 313 -0.46 8.01 8.10
C VAL A 313 0.53 9.15 8.37
N VAL A 314 1.84 8.86 8.37
CA VAL A 314 2.89 9.86 8.52
C VAL A 314 2.87 10.88 7.38
N GLY A 315 2.71 10.44 6.13
CA GLY A 315 2.59 11.32 4.96
C GLY A 315 1.39 12.26 5.04
N ILE A 316 0.21 11.74 5.38
CA ILE A 316 -1.02 12.54 5.55
C ILE A 316 -0.85 13.55 6.69
N LEU A 317 -0.27 13.14 7.82
CA LEU A 317 0.00 14.04 8.94
C LEU A 317 0.98 15.15 8.54
N ALA A 318 2.06 14.81 7.85
CA ALA A 318 3.04 15.78 7.36
C ALA A 318 2.39 16.78 6.38
N ALA A 319 1.63 16.31 5.38
CA ALA A 319 0.92 17.15 4.44
C ALA A 319 -0.11 18.05 5.13
N SER A 320 -0.81 17.54 6.15
CA SER A 320 -1.76 18.30 6.96
C SER A 320 -1.07 19.38 7.78
N LEU A 321 0.08 19.08 8.39
CA LEU A 321 0.88 20.06 9.14
C LEU A 321 1.42 21.16 8.23
N VAL A 322 1.93 20.81 7.04
CA VAL A 322 2.40 21.80 6.06
C VAL A 322 1.25 22.68 5.58
N SER A 323 0.09 22.10 5.25
CA SER A 323 -1.11 22.83 4.85
C SER A 323 -1.58 23.77 5.97
N PHE A 324 -1.61 23.27 7.21
CA PHE A 324 -1.95 24.07 8.39
C PHE A 324 -0.98 25.24 8.59
N TYR A 325 0.33 25.00 8.45
CA TYR A 325 1.34 26.05 8.54
C TYR A 325 1.10 27.16 7.51
N PHE A 326 0.85 26.81 6.24
CA PHE A 326 0.58 27.80 5.19
C PHE A 326 -0.71 28.58 5.46
N VAL A 327 -1.79 27.93 5.86
CA VAL A 327 -3.05 28.57 6.21
C VAL A 327 -2.85 29.51 7.40
N TRP A 328 -2.25 29.01 8.49
CA TRP A 328 -2.01 29.79 9.70
C TRP A 328 -1.11 31.01 9.42
N SER A 329 -0.02 30.79 8.70
CA SER A 329 0.94 31.84 8.34
C SER A 329 0.28 32.90 7.45
N THR A 330 -0.51 32.51 6.45
CA THR A 330 -1.22 33.45 5.56
C THR A 330 -2.29 34.25 6.30
N LEU A 331 -3.01 33.60 7.22
CA LEU A 331 -4.05 34.29 8.02
C LEU A 331 -3.48 35.27 9.04
N ASN A 332 -2.30 35.00 9.61
CA ASN A 332 -1.64 35.81 10.63
C ASN A 332 -0.61 36.79 10.05
N ALA A 333 -0.41 36.78 8.75
CA ALA A 333 0.51 37.71 8.11
C ALA A 333 -0.06 39.15 8.15
N ASN A 334 0.51 39.99 8.98
CA ASN A 334 0.15 41.43 9.05
C ASN A 334 0.79 42.25 7.92
N GLU A 335 1.91 41.75 7.35
CA GLU A 335 2.63 42.33 6.23
C GLU A 335 3.09 41.25 5.24
N LYS A 336 3.59 41.68 4.05
CA LYS A 336 4.21 40.79 3.05
C LYS A 336 5.33 39.98 3.72
N THR A 337 5.07 38.73 4.10
CA THR A 337 6.07 37.90 4.76
C THR A 337 6.86 37.15 3.69
N LEU A 338 8.10 37.60 3.49
CA LEU A 338 9.06 36.94 2.57
C LEU A 338 9.22 35.43 2.86
N GLU A 339 9.02 35.03 4.10
CA GLU A 339 9.08 33.64 4.57
C GLU A 339 8.05 32.74 3.87
N ILE A 340 6.81 33.22 3.71
CA ILE A 340 5.73 32.46 3.04
C ILE A 340 6.09 32.26 1.57
N GLU A 341 6.59 33.31 0.91
CA GLU A 341 6.96 33.24 -0.50
C GLU A 341 8.18 32.31 -0.71
N MET A 342 9.19 32.36 0.18
CA MET A 342 10.31 31.42 0.16
C MET A 342 9.83 29.97 0.30
N CYS A 343 8.96 29.68 1.28
CA CYS A 343 8.40 28.35 1.47
C CYS A 343 7.58 27.89 0.25
N LYS A 344 6.83 28.81 -0.38
CA LYS A 344 6.02 28.53 -1.58
C LYS A 344 6.91 28.17 -2.78
N ILE A 345 8.01 28.90 -2.98
CA ILE A 345 9.00 28.60 -4.03
C ILE A 345 9.65 27.22 -3.76
N ALA A 346 10.11 26.97 -2.55
CA ALA A 346 10.71 25.68 -2.18
C ALA A 346 9.74 24.52 -2.41
N MET A 347 8.48 24.67 -1.99
CA MET A 347 7.42 23.69 -2.24
C MET A 347 7.22 23.45 -3.72
N SER A 348 7.17 24.50 -4.53
CA SER A 348 7.03 24.41 -5.98
C SER A 348 8.18 23.66 -6.63
N GLY A 349 9.41 23.90 -6.17
CA GLY A 349 10.61 23.18 -6.60
C GLY A 349 10.58 21.70 -6.24
N VAL A 350 10.23 21.39 -4.98
CA VAL A 350 10.08 20.00 -4.53
C VAL A 350 9.04 19.26 -5.37
N GLN A 351 7.88 19.87 -5.62
CA GLN A 351 6.85 19.25 -6.47
C GLN A 351 7.34 19.01 -7.90
N ALA A 352 8.12 19.94 -8.48
CA ALA A 352 8.71 19.77 -9.81
C ALA A 352 9.69 18.60 -9.83
N VAL A 353 10.63 18.54 -8.88
CA VAL A 353 11.61 17.44 -8.77
C VAL A 353 10.92 16.10 -8.56
N THR A 354 9.85 16.04 -7.76
CA THR A 354 9.05 14.82 -7.57
C THR A 354 8.42 14.33 -8.88
N VAL A 355 7.90 15.24 -9.71
CA VAL A 355 7.38 14.89 -11.04
C VAL A 355 8.50 14.37 -11.94
N LEU A 356 9.68 15.02 -11.91
CA LEU A 356 10.84 14.59 -12.70
C LEU A 356 11.34 13.19 -12.30
N GLY A 357 11.29 12.84 -11.01
CA GLY A 357 11.65 11.51 -10.53
C GLY A 357 10.78 10.39 -11.08
N ARG A 358 9.60 10.69 -11.62
CA ARG A 358 8.68 9.73 -12.24
C ARG A 358 8.95 9.45 -13.72
N TYR A 359 9.89 10.17 -14.34
CA TYR A 359 10.32 9.86 -15.71
C TYR A 359 11.15 8.57 -15.72
N PRO A 360 11.00 7.70 -16.74
CA PRO A 360 11.65 6.39 -16.80
C PRO A 360 13.14 6.49 -17.16
N LEU A 361 13.94 7.12 -16.31
CA LEU A 361 15.37 7.44 -16.51
C LEU A 361 16.29 6.55 -15.67
N SER A 362 15.93 5.32 -15.35
CA SER A 362 16.78 4.36 -14.62
C SER A 362 17.51 4.97 -13.41
N TRP A 363 16.77 5.63 -12.53
CA TRP A 363 17.34 6.33 -11.36
C TRP A 363 18.07 5.35 -10.44
N PRO A 364 19.30 5.66 -9.98
CA PRO A 364 19.97 4.88 -8.95
C PRO A 364 19.12 4.79 -7.67
N SER A 365 19.21 3.66 -6.96
CA SER A 365 18.39 3.39 -5.76
C SER A 365 18.49 4.48 -4.67
N GLN A 366 19.67 5.10 -4.52
CA GLN A 366 19.89 6.21 -3.58
C GLN A 366 19.13 7.46 -3.99
N VAL A 367 19.11 7.78 -5.30
CA VAL A 367 18.39 8.95 -5.83
C VAL A 367 16.88 8.68 -5.77
N SER A 368 16.41 7.50 -6.19
CA SER A 368 14.99 7.15 -6.13
C SER A 368 14.47 7.19 -4.69
N SER A 369 15.23 6.69 -3.72
CA SER A 369 14.85 6.75 -2.30
C SER A 369 14.67 8.18 -1.78
N VAL A 370 15.53 9.12 -2.21
CA VAL A 370 15.40 10.55 -1.86
C VAL A 370 14.18 11.17 -2.54
N LEU A 371 13.98 10.88 -3.84
CA LEU A 371 12.85 11.38 -4.61
C LEU A 371 11.52 10.86 -4.05
N ASP A 372 11.46 9.59 -3.64
CA ASP A 372 10.28 8.96 -3.04
C ASP A 372 10.00 9.49 -1.64
N ALA A 373 11.04 9.67 -0.81
CA ALA A 373 10.88 10.25 0.52
C ALA A 373 10.34 11.69 0.46
N VAL A 374 10.89 12.50 -0.46
CA VAL A 374 10.44 13.87 -0.69
C VAL A 374 9.05 13.88 -1.34
N GLY A 375 8.82 12.99 -2.30
CA GLY A 375 7.55 12.82 -2.99
C GLY A 375 6.43 12.40 -2.04
N GLY A 376 6.69 11.48 -1.11
CA GLY A 376 5.71 10.99 -0.13
C GLY A 376 5.16 12.09 0.78
N VAL A 377 5.95 13.11 1.10
CA VAL A 377 5.50 14.25 1.92
C VAL A 377 4.59 15.20 1.13
N PHE A 378 4.79 15.32 -0.19
CA PHE A 378 4.15 16.38 -1.00
C PHE A 378 3.20 15.84 -2.08
N SER A 379 3.11 14.52 -2.28
CA SER A 379 2.19 13.91 -3.24
C SER A 379 1.04 13.19 -2.52
N VAL A 380 -0.06 13.87 -2.30
CA VAL A 380 -1.30 13.27 -1.76
C VAL A 380 -1.81 12.11 -2.64
N ALA A 381 -1.42 12.07 -3.91
CA ALA A 381 -1.85 11.02 -4.84
C ALA A 381 -1.04 9.72 -4.72
N GLY A 382 0.21 9.76 -4.22
CA GLY A 382 1.02 8.55 -3.98
C GLY A 382 0.49 7.74 -2.81
N ASP A 383 -0.09 8.41 -1.82
CA ASP A 383 -0.43 7.84 -0.52
C ASP A 383 -1.88 7.31 -0.44
N VAL A 384 -2.74 7.60 -1.41
CA VAL A 384 -4.04 6.92 -1.58
C VAL A 384 -3.87 5.45 -2.03
N VAL A 385 -2.64 5.03 -2.19
CA VAL A 385 -2.18 3.66 -2.40
C VAL A 385 -2.81 2.68 -1.41
N SER A 386 -2.93 3.02 -0.13
CA SER A 386 -3.55 2.13 0.86
C SER A 386 -5.06 2.03 0.76
N PHE A 387 -5.74 3.02 0.21
CA PHE A 387 -7.16 2.88 -0.09
C PHE A 387 -7.40 1.78 -1.13
N ARG A 388 -6.43 1.56 -2.02
CA ARG A 388 -6.44 0.46 -2.99
C ARG A 388 -6.22 -0.91 -2.33
N CYS A 389 -5.52 -1.01 -1.19
CA CYS A 389 -5.39 -2.24 -0.41
C CYS A 389 -6.75 -2.74 0.14
N SER A 390 -7.68 -1.84 0.40
CA SER A 390 -9.02 -2.16 0.93
C SER A 390 -10.04 -2.51 -0.15
N MET A 391 -9.72 -2.36 -1.44
CA MET A 391 -10.64 -2.65 -2.55
C MET A 391 -10.39 -4.05 -3.11
N ASP A 392 -11.46 -4.76 -3.48
CA ASP A 392 -11.41 -6.09 -4.06
C ASP A 392 -10.62 -6.08 -5.40
N PRO A 393 -9.59 -6.92 -5.56
CA PRO A 393 -8.76 -6.97 -6.76
C PRO A 393 -9.47 -7.55 -7.98
N SER A 394 -10.56 -8.30 -7.78
CA SER A 394 -11.31 -8.96 -8.87
C SER A 394 -12.07 -7.99 -9.77
N ASP A 395 -12.17 -6.71 -9.37
CA ASP A 395 -12.96 -5.72 -10.10
C ASP A 395 -12.09 -4.85 -10.99
N GLY A 396 -12.16 -5.04 -12.31
CA GLY A 396 -11.44 -4.26 -13.32
C GLY A 396 -11.69 -2.75 -13.29
N SER A 397 -12.60 -2.27 -12.43
CA SER A 397 -12.87 -0.84 -12.20
C SER A 397 -12.07 -0.26 -11.01
N ARG A 398 -11.25 -1.07 -10.33
CA ARG A 398 -10.48 -0.65 -9.12
C ARG A 398 -9.64 0.60 -9.36
N TYR A 399 -8.91 0.64 -10.48
CA TYR A 399 -8.12 1.82 -10.88
C TYR A 399 -8.99 3.06 -11.07
N LEU A 400 -10.12 2.92 -11.76
CA LEU A 400 -11.03 4.03 -12.06
C LEU A 400 -11.70 4.55 -10.78
N ARG A 401 -12.14 3.67 -9.88
CA ARG A 401 -12.70 4.07 -8.57
C ARG A 401 -11.66 4.77 -7.70
N GLY A 402 -10.44 4.25 -7.65
CA GLY A 402 -9.35 4.91 -6.94
C GLY A 402 -9.09 6.33 -7.46
N SER A 403 -9.11 6.51 -8.78
CA SER A 403 -8.97 7.82 -9.41
C SER A 403 -10.13 8.76 -9.06
N ALA A 404 -11.37 8.24 -8.99
CA ALA A 404 -12.54 9.02 -8.58
C ALA A 404 -12.41 9.53 -7.13
N VAL A 405 -11.95 8.68 -6.21
CA VAL A 405 -11.71 9.07 -4.81
C VAL A 405 -10.64 10.16 -4.72
N ILE A 406 -9.54 10.04 -5.46
CA ILE A 406 -8.49 11.06 -5.48
C ILE A 406 -9.01 12.39 -6.01
N LEU A 407 -9.76 12.38 -7.11
CA LEU A 407 -10.33 13.60 -7.69
C LEU A 407 -11.39 14.25 -6.80
N ALA A 408 -12.12 13.47 -6.01
CA ALA A 408 -13.12 13.97 -5.07
C ALA A 408 -12.50 14.47 -3.74
N SER A 409 -11.32 13.95 -3.34
CA SER A 409 -10.71 14.24 -2.03
C SER A 409 -10.49 15.73 -1.73
N PRO A 410 -10.08 16.62 -2.67
CA PRO A 410 -9.94 18.04 -2.40
C PRO A 410 -11.28 18.74 -2.19
N LEU A 411 -12.33 18.29 -2.86
CA LEU A 411 -13.67 18.84 -2.67
C LEU A 411 -14.17 18.53 -1.26
N ILE A 412 -13.91 17.32 -0.78
CA ILE A 412 -14.23 16.89 0.60
C ILE A 412 -13.41 17.74 1.59
N ALA A 413 -12.09 17.88 1.36
CA ALA A 413 -11.23 18.70 2.21
C ALA A 413 -11.67 20.16 2.25
N CYS A 414 -12.06 20.74 1.12
CA CYS A 414 -12.60 22.09 1.04
C CYS A 414 -13.94 22.23 1.80
N ALA A 415 -14.83 21.24 1.64
CA ALA A 415 -16.11 21.25 2.37
C ALA A 415 -15.89 21.15 3.89
N MET A 416 -14.97 20.29 4.34
CA MET A 416 -14.57 20.19 5.75
C MET A 416 -13.96 21.50 6.28
N ALA A 417 -13.12 22.17 5.50
CA ALA A 417 -12.54 23.46 5.85
C ALA A 417 -13.60 24.54 5.97
N VAL A 418 -14.57 24.59 5.06
CA VAL A 418 -15.72 25.51 5.13
C VAL A 418 -16.54 25.23 6.39
N LEU A 419 -16.89 23.98 6.66
CA LEU A 419 -17.61 23.57 7.86
C LEU A 419 -16.88 23.97 9.14
N PHE A 420 -15.57 23.70 9.19
CA PHE A 420 -14.72 24.12 10.32
C PHE A 420 -14.83 25.62 10.61
N TRP A 421 -14.71 26.46 9.58
CA TRP A 421 -14.80 27.92 9.75
C TRP A 421 -16.22 28.39 10.12
N LEU A 422 -17.27 27.71 9.65
CA LEU A 422 -18.65 28.00 10.04
C LEU A 422 -18.89 27.68 11.52
N VAL A 423 -18.43 26.51 11.98
CA VAL A 423 -18.52 26.12 13.40
C VAL A 423 -17.70 27.08 14.27
N ARG A 424 -16.46 27.38 13.86
CA ARG A 424 -15.57 28.29 14.57
C ARG A 424 -16.13 29.71 14.65
N SER A 425 -16.81 30.16 13.59
CA SER A 425 -17.50 31.45 13.54
C SER A 425 -18.59 31.55 14.62
N ARG A 426 -19.39 30.50 14.76
CA ARG A 426 -20.44 30.42 15.79
C ARG A 426 -19.87 30.41 17.22
N GLN A 427 -18.77 29.66 17.43
CA GLN A 427 -18.12 29.55 18.75
C GLN A 427 -17.43 30.85 19.21
N ARG A 428 -16.87 31.62 18.28
CA ARG A 428 -16.08 32.82 18.60
C ARG A 428 -16.70 34.14 18.15
N ASN A 429 -17.94 34.14 17.67
CA ASN A 429 -18.66 35.30 17.14
C ASN A 429 -17.83 36.14 16.16
N LEU A 430 -17.14 35.45 15.21
CA LEU A 430 -16.28 36.12 14.23
C LEU A 430 -17.12 36.91 13.22
N PRO A 431 -16.68 38.09 12.77
CA PRO A 431 -17.39 38.88 11.77
C PRO A 431 -17.43 38.11 10.43
N GLN A 432 -18.57 38.15 9.74
CA GLN A 432 -18.78 37.40 8.49
C GLN A 432 -17.71 37.68 7.41
N LYS A 433 -17.19 38.91 7.34
CA LYS A 433 -16.12 39.25 6.40
C LYS A 433 -14.85 38.44 6.68
N GLN A 434 -14.47 38.31 7.96
CA GLN A 434 -13.30 37.53 8.37
C GLN A 434 -13.48 36.02 8.12
N VAL A 435 -14.67 35.51 8.39
CA VAL A 435 -14.99 34.07 8.13
C VAL A 435 -14.85 33.76 6.65
N ARG A 436 -15.44 34.61 5.77
CA ARG A 436 -15.30 34.43 4.32
C ARG A 436 -13.84 34.49 3.86
N ALA A 437 -13.04 35.43 4.39
CA ALA A 437 -11.62 35.49 4.06
C ALA A 437 -10.88 34.20 4.46
N ASN A 438 -11.09 33.77 5.69
CA ASN A 438 -10.45 32.56 6.21
C ASN A 438 -10.81 31.34 5.38
N MET A 439 -12.08 31.21 4.98
CA MET A 439 -12.53 30.14 4.07
C MET A 439 -11.81 30.20 2.73
N ILE A 440 -11.78 31.35 2.07
CA ILE A 440 -11.17 31.52 0.75
C ILE A 440 -9.67 31.20 0.82
N VAL A 441 -8.95 31.73 1.81
CA VAL A 441 -7.52 31.48 1.99
C VAL A 441 -7.27 29.99 2.22
N THR A 442 -8.05 29.33 3.08
CA THR A 442 -7.88 27.90 3.36
C THR A 442 -8.11 27.06 2.13
N VAL A 443 -9.20 27.31 1.37
CA VAL A 443 -9.51 26.62 0.13
C VAL A 443 -8.42 26.83 -0.92
N MET A 444 -7.93 28.06 -1.09
CA MET A 444 -6.85 28.37 -2.04
C MET A 444 -5.56 27.60 -1.71
N VAL A 445 -5.16 27.56 -0.44
CA VAL A 445 -3.97 26.83 -0.01
C VAL A 445 -4.15 25.32 -0.25
N LEU A 446 -5.28 24.74 0.16
CA LEU A 446 -5.55 23.30 -0.05
C LEU A 446 -5.53 22.93 -1.53
N LEU A 447 -6.17 23.71 -2.38
CA LEU A 447 -6.17 23.47 -3.82
C LEU A 447 -4.76 23.63 -4.41
N PHE A 448 -4.01 24.67 -4.02
CA PHE A 448 -2.63 24.87 -4.48
C PHE A 448 -1.73 23.66 -4.17
N MET A 449 -1.88 23.09 -2.97
CA MET A 449 -1.13 21.88 -2.56
C MET A 449 -1.52 20.65 -3.35
N ALA A 450 -2.81 20.47 -3.64
CA ALA A 450 -3.33 19.28 -4.30
C ALA A 450 -3.20 19.32 -5.85
N LEU A 451 -3.12 20.50 -6.47
CA LEU A 451 -3.16 20.67 -7.93
C LEU A 451 -2.19 19.79 -8.71
N PRO A 452 -0.89 19.63 -8.35
CA PRO A 452 0.02 18.79 -9.13
C PRO A 452 -0.43 17.33 -9.19
N SER A 453 -0.89 16.79 -8.07
CA SER A 453 -1.38 15.42 -7.97
C SER A 453 -2.71 15.23 -8.72
N LEU A 454 -3.60 16.22 -8.63
CA LEU A 454 -4.87 16.21 -9.36
C LEU A 454 -4.66 16.25 -10.86
N ASN A 455 -3.75 17.11 -11.34
CA ASN A 455 -3.40 17.18 -12.76
C ASN A 455 -2.86 15.83 -13.26
N GLN A 456 -1.99 15.20 -12.50
CA GLN A 456 -1.44 13.89 -12.85
C GLN A 456 -2.53 12.83 -12.98
N VAL A 457 -3.40 12.67 -11.97
CA VAL A 457 -4.49 11.67 -12.01
C VAL A 457 -5.47 11.99 -13.12
N THR A 458 -5.76 13.28 -13.34
CA THR A 458 -6.65 13.72 -14.42
C THR A 458 -6.12 13.29 -15.79
N PHE A 459 -4.83 13.54 -16.07
CA PHE A 459 -4.25 13.14 -17.37
C PHE A 459 -4.08 11.63 -17.48
N GLN A 460 -3.78 10.92 -16.39
CA GLN A 460 -3.67 9.45 -16.38
C GLN A 460 -4.98 8.76 -16.80
N LEU A 461 -6.15 9.37 -16.54
CA LEU A 461 -7.43 8.85 -17.02
C LEU A 461 -7.56 8.84 -18.56
N PHE A 462 -6.80 9.64 -19.27
CA PHE A 462 -6.78 9.69 -20.73
C PHE A 462 -5.58 8.97 -21.35
N SER A 463 -4.66 8.48 -20.52
CA SER A 463 -3.43 7.85 -20.99
C SER A 463 -3.68 6.42 -21.41
N CYS A 464 -3.39 6.13 -22.67
CA CYS A 464 -3.53 4.82 -23.28
C CYS A 464 -2.16 4.34 -23.80
N HIS A 465 -1.86 3.07 -23.54
CA HIS A 465 -0.64 2.42 -23.99
C HIS A 465 -0.97 1.32 -25.01
N SER A 466 -0.24 1.32 -26.13
CA SER A 466 -0.34 0.24 -27.11
C SER A 466 0.56 -0.92 -26.64
N VAL A 467 -0.06 -1.98 -26.16
CA VAL A 467 0.67 -3.16 -25.65
C VAL A 467 1.25 -3.97 -26.82
N VAL A 468 0.44 -4.14 -27.87
CA VAL A 468 0.81 -4.71 -29.16
C VAL A 468 0.03 -4.00 -30.26
N PRO A 469 0.43 -4.08 -31.54
CA PRO A 469 -0.31 -3.49 -32.62
C PRO A 469 -1.80 -3.90 -32.57
N GLY A 470 -2.69 -2.90 -32.50
CA GLY A 470 -4.15 -3.11 -32.44
C GLY A 470 -4.74 -3.33 -31.03
N VAL A 471 -3.94 -3.51 -30.00
CA VAL A 471 -4.41 -3.69 -28.60
C VAL A 471 -3.97 -2.50 -27.75
N VAL A 472 -4.89 -1.57 -27.51
CA VAL A 472 -4.64 -0.37 -26.69
C VAL A 472 -5.29 -0.53 -25.33
N ARG A 473 -4.52 -0.36 -24.27
CA ARG A 473 -4.93 -0.51 -22.87
C ARG A 473 -4.72 0.78 -22.08
N VAL A 474 -5.46 0.95 -20.98
CA VAL A 474 -5.28 2.11 -20.09
C VAL A 474 -3.93 2.00 -19.39
N SER A 475 -3.09 3.03 -19.47
CA SER A 475 -1.72 2.99 -18.90
C SER A 475 -1.68 2.75 -17.39
N GLY A 476 -2.72 3.14 -16.68
CA GLY A 476 -2.84 2.91 -15.23
C GLY A 476 -3.28 1.50 -14.85
N ASP A 477 -3.94 0.78 -15.77
CA ASP A 477 -4.40 -0.59 -15.59
C ASP A 477 -4.51 -1.28 -16.95
N LEU A 478 -3.53 -2.13 -17.25
CA LEU A 478 -3.45 -2.82 -18.55
C LEU A 478 -4.50 -3.91 -18.75
N GLU A 479 -5.31 -4.22 -17.73
CA GLU A 479 -6.46 -5.11 -17.88
C GLU A 479 -7.66 -4.40 -18.54
N LEU A 480 -7.72 -3.07 -18.43
CA LEU A 480 -8.81 -2.27 -18.97
C LEU A 480 -8.56 -1.90 -20.44
N PRO A 481 -9.50 -2.23 -21.36
CA PRO A 481 -9.42 -1.77 -22.75
C PRO A 481 -9.60 -0.25 -22.81
N CYS A 482 -8.69 0.42 -23.54
CA CYS A 482 -8.81 1.85 -23.77
C CYS A 482 -10.00 2.12 -24.71
N PHE A 483 -10.77 3.17 -24.42
CA PHE A 483 -12.02 3.53 -25.12
C PHE A 483 -13.14 2.49 -25.02
N GLY A 484 -13.01 1.45 -24.15
CA GLY A 484 -14.14 0.60 -23.80
C GLY A 484 -15.23 1.37 -23.04
N SER A 485 -16.45 0.84 -23.00
CA SER A 485 -17.62 1.52 -22.41
C SER A 485 -17.36 2.00 -20.96
N THR A 486 -16.76 1.17 -20.15
CA THR A 486 -16.41 1.50 -18.74
C THR A 486 -15.38 2.62 -18.68
N HIS A 487 -14.27 2.52 -19.44
CA HIS A 487 -13.24 3.55 -19.46
C HIS A 487 -13.78 4.88 -19.99
N LEU A 488 -14.53 4.87 -21.09
CA LEU A 488 -15.11 6.07 -21.71
C LEU A 488 -16.07 6.78 -20.75
N MET A 489 -16.90 6.01 -20.03
CA MET A 489 -17.80 6.57 -19.02
C MET A 489 -17.02 7.36 -17.94
N TYR A 490 -15.96 6.78 -17.37
CA TYR A 490 -15.16 7.47 -16.36
C TYR A 490 -14.35 8.64 -16.94
N ALA A 491 -13.80 8.51 -18.15
CA ALA A 491 -13.09 9.60 -18.82
C ALA A 491 -14.01 10.80 -19.08
N LEU A 492 -15.24 10.58 -19.50
CA LEU A 492 -16.21 11.64 -19.76
C LEU A 492 -16.81 12.22 -18.47
N LEU A 493 -17.21 11.37 -17.51
CA LEU A 493 -17.89 11.84 -16.29
C LEU A 493 -16.95 12.42 -15.24
N LEU A 494 -15.70 11.96 -15.18
CA LEU A 494 -14.73 12.42 -14.21
C LEU A 494 -13.57 13.15 -14.87
N GLY A 495 -12.99 12.60 -15.93
CA GLY A 495 -11.79 13.15 -16.57
C GLY A 495 -12.04 14.52 -17.19
N VAL A 496 -13.07 14.67 -18.02
CA VAL A 496 -13.38 15.95 -18.67
C VAL A 496 -13.72 17.03 -17.64
N PRO A 497 -14.63 16.82 -16.66
CA PRO A 497 -14.85 17.81 -15.61
C PRO A 497 -13.60 18.15 -14.80
N ALA A 498 -12.73 17.16 -14.51
CA ALA A 498 -11.47 17.39 -13.81
C ALA A 498 -10.51 18.28 -14.62
N VAL A 499 -10.39 18.08 -15.95
CA VAL A 499 -9.63 18.98 -16.83
C VAL A 499 -10.21 20.39 -16.77
N CYS A 500 -11.52 20.53 -16.92
CA CYS A 500 -12.19 21.83 -16.91
C CYS A 500 -12.05 22.56 -15.57
N ILE A 501 -12.08 21.85 -14.45
CA ILE A 501 -12.01 22.46 -13.11
C ILE A 501 -10.56 22.67 -12.68
N TYR A 502 -9.77 21.59 -12.63
CA TYR A 502 -8.43 21.61 -11.99
C TYR A 502 -7.34 22.12 -12.92
N VAL A 503 -7.34 21.69 -14.19
CA VAL A 503 -6.26 22.05 -15.12
C VAL A 503 -6.46 23.44 -15.71
N VAL A 504 -7.68 23.78 -16.11
CA VAL A 504 -8.00 25.04 -16.79
C VAL A 504 -8.69 26.02 -15.85
N GLY A 505 -9.73 25.59 -15.14
CA GLY A 505 -10.63 26.45 -14.38
C GLY A 505 -9.95 27.19 -13.24
N ILE A 506 -9.16 26.51 -12.42
CA ILE A 506 -8.47 27.12 -11.28
C ILE A 506 -7.43 28.17 -11.75
N PRO A 507 -6.48 27.86 -12.66
CA PRO A 507 -5.53 28.86 -13.14
C PRO A 507 -6.20 30.05 -13.83
N VAL A 508 -7.17 29.80 -14.70
CA VAL A 508 -7.89 30.87 -15.41
C VAL A 508 -8.68 31.74 -14.44
N SER A 509 -9.39 31.13 -13.48
CA SER A 509 -10.14 31.90 -12.47
C SER A 509 -9.22 32.77 -11.62
N ALA A 510 -8.05 32.25 -11.25
CA ALA A 510 -7.04 33.02 -10.51
C ALA A 510 -6.59 34.26 -11.32
N VAL A 511 -6.24 34.07 -12.60
CA VAL A 511 -5.86 35.20 -13.48
C VAL A 511 -6.99 36.19 -13.64
N LEU A 512 -8.22 35.74 -13.87
CA LEU A 512 -9.38 36.62 -14.06
C LEU A 512 -9.70 37.44 -12.80
N ILE A 513 -9.62 36.79 -11.63
CA ILE A 513 -9.81 37.50 -10.34
C ILE A 513 -8.73 38.56 -10.15
N LEU A 514 -7.46 38.19 -10.33
CA LEU A 514 -6.33 39.11 -10.17
C LEU A 514 -6.40 40.26 -11.19
N ARG A 515 -6.72 39.99 -12.45
CA ARG A 515 -6.89 41.01 -13.48
C ARG A 515 -8.01 41.97 -13.13
N ARG A 516 -9.18 41.49 -12.68
CA ARG A 516 -10.29 42.36 -12.23
C ARG A 516 -9.88 43.24 -11.06
N MET A 517 -9.09 42.71 -10.13
CA MET A 517 -8.59 43.48 -8.99
C MET A 517 -7.54 44.50 -9.40
N HIS A 518 -6.64 44.14 -10.33
CA HIS A 518 -5.64 45.05 -10.90
C HIS A 518 -6.31 46.24 -11.60
N LEU A 519 -7.26 45.97 -12.52
CA LEU A 519 -8.03 47.00 -13.24
C LEU A 519 -8.84 47.92 -12.32
N ARG A 520 -9.21 47.46 -11.12
CA ARG A 520 -9.92 48.28 -10.10
C ARG A 520 -8.95 49.01 -9.18
N GLY A 521 -7.64 48.93 -9.40
CA GLY A 521 -6.61 49.54 -8.55
C GLY A 521 -6.62 49.07 -7.09
N LYS A 522 -7.10 47.83 -6.84
CA LYS A 522 -7.18 47.23 -5.51
C LYS A 522 -6.02 46.31 -5.17
N LEU A 523 -5.24 45.90 -6.17
CA LEU A 523 -4.03 45.10 -5.98
C LEU A 523 -2.93 45.97 -5.39
N PHE A 524 -2.08 45.40 -4.54
CA PHE A 524 -0.93 46.05 -3.90
C PHE A 524 -1.25 47.20 -2.88
N LYS A 525 -2.54 47.45 -2.60
CA LYS A 525 -2.92 48.37 -1.53
C LYS A 525 -2.69 47.77 -0.15
N PRO A 526 -2.38 48.60 0.88
CA PRO A 526 -2.29 48.16 2.27
C PRO A 526 -3.55 47.42 2.72
N ARG A 527 -3.40 46.47 3.63
CA ARG A 527 -4.50 45.63 4.17
C ARG A 527 -5.63 46.48 4.77
N GLU A 528 -5.29 47.60 5.32
CA GLU A 528 -6.25 48.55 5.93
C GLU A 528 -7.17 49.18 4.89
N GLU A 529 -6.67 49.42 3.68
CA GLU A 529 -7.45 50.04 2.59
C GLU A 529 -8.21 49.04 1.74
N SER A 530 -7.73 47.78 1.62
CA SER A 530 -8.36 46.79 0.78
C SER A 530 -8.33 45.40 1.41
N TYR A 531 -9.40 45.11 2.17
CA TYR A 531 -9.63 43.78 2.73
C TYR A 531 -9.60 42.68 1.65
N THR A 532 -10.16 42.94 0.47
CA THR A 532 -10.22 41.99 -0.65
C THR A 532 -8.81 41.65 -1.17
N ALA A 533 -7.90 42.61 -1.22
CA ALA A 533 -6.52 42.40 -1.63
C ALA A 533 -5.80 41.46 -0.67
N SER A 534 -6.00 41.59 0.63
CA SER A 534 -5.37 40.73 1.64
C SER A 534 -5.80 39.28 1.54
N VAL A 535 -7.03 38.97 1.11
CA VAL A 535 -7.55 37.63 0.94
C VAL A 535 -6.83 36.89 -0.19
N TYR A 536 -6.54 37.56 -1.29
CA TYR A 536 -5.90 36.97 -2.45
C TYR A 536 -4.38 37.12 -2.47
N GLN A 537 -3.79 37.70 -1.40
CA GLN A 537 -2.34 37.90 -1.29
C GLN A 537 -1.51 36.66 -1.53
N PHE A 538 -2.02 35.48 -1.19
CA PHE A 538 -1.37 34.20 -1.46
C PHE A 538 -1.06 33.97 -2.95
N LEU A 539 -1.90 34.51 -3.87
CA LEU A 539 -1.74 34.31 -5.32
C LEU A 539 -0.78 35.33 -5.97
N TYR A 540 -0.67 36.54 -5.45
CA TYR A 540 0.14 37.59 -6.07
C TYR A 540 1.23 38.16 -5.16
N GLY A 541 1.29 37.70 -3.91
CA GLY A 541 2.31 38.15 -2.95
C GLY A 541 3.72 37.87 -3.48
N GLY A 542 4.63 38.82 -3.27
CA GLY A 542 6.01 38.71 -3.70
C GLY A 542 6.28 39.13 -5.16
N TYR A 543 5.28 39.17 -6.04
CA TYR A 543 5.43 39.60 -7.45
C TYR A 543 5.42 41.11 -7.63
N THR A 544 5.92 41.59 -8.78
CA THR A 544 5.83 43.00 -9.20
C THR A 544 4.43 43.32 -9.72
N GLU A 545 4.13 44.60 -9.87
CA GLU A 545 2.83 45.07 -10.42
C GLU A 545 2.60 44.63 -11.86
N GLU A 546 3.67 44.49 -12.62
CA GLU A 546 3.62 44.01 -14.02
C GLU A 546 3.42 42.50 -14.15
N THR A 547 3.91 41.76 -13.18
CA THR A 547 3.91 40.27 -13.22
C THR A 547 2.96 39.63 -12.20
N TYR A 548 1.92 40.34 -11.77
CA TYR A 548 0.94 39.83 -10.78
C TYR A 548 0.31 38.48 -11.11
N TYR A 549 0.34 38.07 -12.38
CA TYR A 549 -0.22 36.80 -12.89
C TYR A 549 0.79 35.65 -12.86
N TRP A 550 2.02 35.84 -12.39
CA TRP A 550 3.11 34.86 -12.49
C TRP A 550 2.82 33.53 -11.84
N GLU A 551 2.00 33.50 -10.81
CA GLU A 551 1.54 32.22 -10.21
C GLU A 551 0.88 31.30 -11.22
N ALA A 552 0.06 31.84 -12.14
CA ALA A 552 -0.57 31.06 -13.19
C ALA A 552 0.47 30.47 -14.18
N VAL A 553 1.58 31.20 -14.44
CA VAL A 553 2.70 30.69 -15.27
C VAL A 553 3.36 29.49 -14.57
N ILE A 554 3.56 29.54 -13.25
CA ILE A 554 4.08 28.41 -12.49
C ILE A 554 3.12 27.22 -12.54
N LEU A 555 1.81 27.45 -12.38
CA LEU A 555 0.80 26.37 -12.49
C LEU A 555 0.76 25.77 -13.89
N LEU A 556 0.86 26.60 -14.94
CA LEU A 556 0.94 26.12 -16.32
C LEU A 556 2.17 25.25 -16.56
N ARG A 557 3.35 25.69 -16.10
CA ARG A 557 4.59 24.90 -16.14
C ARG A 557 4.37 23.52 -15.51
N LYS A 558 3.83 23.46 -14.30
CA LYS A 558 3.54 22.19 -13.60
C LYS A 558 2.57 21.30 -14.38
N ALA A 559 1.55 21.88 -14.98
CA ALA A 559 0.60 21.16 -15.82
C ALA A 559 1.29 20.59 -17.06
N MET A 560 2.15 21.36 -17.74
CA MET A 560 2.91 20.91 -18.91
C MET A 560 3.85 19.73 -18.60
N LEU A 561 4.56 19.77 -17.46
CA LEU A 561 5.39 18.65 -17.03
C LEU A 561 4.58 17.36 -16.86
N ASN A 562 3.39 17.44 -16.26
CA ASN A 562 2.49 16.30 -16.11
C ASN A 562 1.89 15.82 -17.44
N VAL A 563 1.53 16.75 -18.34
CA VAL A 563 1.03 16.40 -19.68
C VAL A 563 2.08 15.60 -20.44
N ILE A 564 3.33 16.07 -20.49
CA ILE A 564 4.43 15.37 -21.18
C ILE A 564 4.62 13.98 -20.59
N LEU A 565 4.67 13.85 -19.24
CA LEU A 565 4.84 12.58 -18.55
C LEU A 565 3.77 11.57 -18.95
N VAL A 566 2.53 12.02 -19.13
CA VAL A 566 1.39 11.13 -19.38
C VAL A 566 1.14 10.88 -20.86
N THR A 567 1.22 11.93 -21.71
CA THR A 567 0.87 11.79 -23.12
C THR A 567 1.98 11.19 -23.98
N MET A 568 3.24 11.36 -23.58
CA MET A 568 4.40 10.85 -24.33
C MET A 568 4.90 9.48 -23.83
N GLN A 569 4.10 8.72 -23.08
CA GLN A 569 4.49 7.39 -22.56
C GLN A 569 4.86 6.39 -23.66
N ALA A 570 4.30 6.53 -24.85
CA ALA A 570 4.65 5.72 -26.02
C ALA A 570 6.00 6.11 -26.66
N SER A 571 6.55 7.28 -26.30
CA SER A 571 7.83 7.78 -26.82
C SER A 571 8.99 7.27 -25.95
N SER A 572 10.22 7.32 -26.50
CA SER A 572 11.40 6.96 -25.73
C SER A 572 11.57 7.87 -24.48
N ALA A 573 12.15 7.33 -23.41
CA ALA A 573 12.45 8.09 -22.20
C ALA A 573 13.30 9.35 -22.51
N MET A 574 14.22 9.24 -23.47
CA MET A 574 15.04 10.35 -23.93
C MET A 574 14.21 11.47 -24.59
N THR A 575 13.25 11.11 -25.45
CA THR A 575 12.36 12.09 -26.11
C THR A 575 11.49 12.83 -25.07
N GLN A 576 10.96 12.09 -24.10
CA GLN A 576 10.20 12.69 -22.99
C GLN A 576 11.06 13.68 -22.18
N ALA A 577 12.26 13.26 -21.80
CA ALA A 577 13.18 14.10 -21.02
C ALA A 577 13.60 15.37 -21.79
N LEU A 578 13.86 15.27 -23.09
CA LEU A 578 14.17 16.43 -23.95
C LEU A 578 12.99 17.40 -24.03
N ALA A 579 11.76 16.89 -24.19
CA ALA A 579 10.56 17.73 -24.19
C ALA A 579 10.39 18.51 -22.87
N VAL A 580 10.66 17.87 -21.74
CA VAL A 580 10.65 18.51 -20.43
C VAL A 580 11.76 19.55 -20.28
N GLN A 581 12.96 19.26 -20.80
CA GLN A 581 14.08 20.21 -20.78
C GLN A 581 13.75 21.49 -21.54
N ILE A 582 13.04 21.41 -22.66
CA ILE A 582 12.57 22.59 -23.41
C ILE A 582 11.64 23.44 -22.53
N VAL A 583 10.69 22.83 -21.82
CA VAL A 583 9.77 23.55 -20.91
C VAL A 583 10.53 24.20 -19.76
N LEU A 584 11.49 23.49 -19.15
CA LEU A 584 12.30 24.03 -18.06
C LEU A 584 13.22 25.16 -18.53
N LEU A 585 13.87 25.00 -19.70
CA LEU A 585 14.73 26.04 -20.29
C LEU A 585 13.91 27.29 -20.63
N GLY A 586 12.75 27.11 -21.28
CA GLY A 586 11.83 28.22 -21.55
C GLY A 586 11.39 28.95 -20.26
N SER A 587 11.15 28.19 -19.18
CA SER A 587 10.81 28.74 -17.87
C SER A 587 11.99 29.52 -17.25
N ILE A 588 13.22 29.03 -17.39
CA ILE A 588 14.44 29.71 -16.91
C ILE A 588 14.62 31.03 -17.66
N ILE A 589 14.51 31.01 -19.00
CA ILE A 589 14.63 32.21 -19.85
C ILE A 589 13.56 33.23 -19.47
N ALA A 590 12.29 32.82 -19.41
CA ALA A 590 11.18 33.69 -19.03
C ALA A 590 11.37 34.30 -17.64
N HIS A 591 11.81 33.50 -16.66
CA HIS A 591 12.08 33.98 -15.31
C HIS A 591 13.22 34.99 -15.25
N ASN A 592 14.33 34.71 -15.96
CA ASN A 592 15.49 35.60 -15.96
C ASN A 592 15.22 36.93 -16.68
N THR A 593 14.40 36.92 -17.74
CA THR A 593 14.06 38.12 -18.50
C THR A 593 13.05 39.01 -17.77
N LEU A 594 12.02 38.40 -17.17
CA LEU A 594 10.92 39.15 -16.55
C LEU A 594 11.14 39.47 -15.07
N GLN A 595 12.03 38.76 -14.39
CA GLN A 595 12.33 38.90 -12.96
C GLN A 595 11.08 39.17 -12.11
N PRO A 596 10.15 38.21 -12.04
CA PRO A 596 8.77 38.45 -11.60
C PRO A 596 8.64 38.84 -10.14
N TYR A 597 9.60 38.49 -9.29
CA TYR A 597 9.55 38.83 -7.87
C TYR A 597 10.11 40.21 -7.59
N SER A 598 9.46 40.96 -6.73
CA SER A 598 9.91 42.27 -6.26
C SER A 598 11.20 42.21 -5.42
N ASN A 599 11.53 41.03 -4.87
CA ASN A 599 12.73 40.82 -4.08
C ASN A 599 13.74 39.95 -4.83
N MET A 600 14.98 40.42 -4.95
CA MET A 600 16.08 39.74 -5.65
C MET A 600 16.39 38.34 -5.05
N ILE A 601 16.18 38.14 -3.75
CA ILE A 601 16.40 36.85 -3.09
C ILE A 601 15.40 35.80 -3.62
N LEU A 602 14.13 36.19 -3.79
CA LEU A 602 13.09 35.30 -4.33
C LEU A 602 13.38 34.94 -5.80
N ASN A 603 13.82 35.92 -6.61
CA ASN A 603 14.23 35.65 -8.00
C ASN A 603 15.40 34.66 -8.08
N ARG A 604 16.42 34.80 -7.23
CA ARG A 604 17.54 33.86 -7.16
C ARG A 604 17.10 32.49 -6.67
N LEU A 605 16.21 32.41 -5.70
CA LEU A 605 15.71 31.15 -5.14
C LEU A 605 14.90 30.36 -6.17
N GLU A 606 13.99 31.01 -6.90
CA GLU A 606 13.22 30.36 -7.98
C GLU A 606 14.14 29.93 -9.12
N LEU A 607 15.13 30.76 -9.51
CA LEU A 607 16.09 30.42 -10.53
C LEU A 607 16.95 29.21 -10.11
N ALA A 608 17.38 29.16 -8.84
CA ALA A 608 18.11 28.01 -8.30
C ALA A 608 17.24 26.74 -8.30
N SER A 609 15.96 26.84 -7.96
CA SER A 609 15.00 25.74 -8.01
C SER A 609 14.78 25.20 -9.43
N LEU A 610 14.67 26.10 -10.41
CA LEU A 610 14.57 25.74 -11.84
C LEU A 610 15.87 25.10 -12.35
N GLY A 611 17.01 25.66 -11.96
CA GLY A 611 18.34 25.09 -12.29
C GLY A 611 18.53 23.71 -11.68
N LEU A 612 18.11 23.49 -10.44
CA LEU A 612 18.14 22.18 -9.79
C LEU A 612 17.30 21.17 -10.58
N SER A 613 16.05 21.54 -10.94
CA SER A 613 15.16 20.68 -11.73
C SER A 613 15.76 20.33 -13.10
N TYR A 614 16.33 21.32 -13.79
CA TYR A 614 17.00 21.13 -15.08
C TYR A 614 18.22 20.20 -14.97
N SER A 615 19.09 20.45 -13.96
CA SER A 615 20.30 19.64 -13.73
C SER A 615 19.96 18.20 -13.32
N THR A 616 18.90 18.01 -12.53
CA THR A 616 18.41 16.67 -12.15
C THR A 616 18.04 15.87 -13.39
N LEU A 617 17.23 16.45 -14.28
CA LEU A 617 16.79 15.78 -15.49
C LEU A 617 17.98 15.54 -16.46
N TYR A 618 18.88 16.50 -16.56
CA TYR A 618 20.09 16.39 -17.39
C TYR A 618 21.00 15.24 -16.92
N ALA A 619 21.24 15.14 -15.60
CA ALA A 619 21.97 14.02 -15.01
C ALA A 619 21.26 12.69 -15.25
N GLY A 620 19.93 12.66 -15.15
CA GLY A 620 19.10 11.48 -15.43
C GLY A 620 19.27 10.93 -16.84
N LEU A 621 19.48 11.78 -17.84
CA LEU A 621 19.75 11.34 -19.22
C LEU A 621 21.05 10.55 -19.33
N PHE A 622 22.12 10.99 -18.66
CA PHE A 622 23.38 10.25 -18.63
C PHE A 622 23.28 8.95 -17.82
N LEU A 623 22.51 8.94 -16.76
CA LEU A 623 22.27 7.73 -15.96
C LEU A 623 21.48 6.67 -16.75
N PHE A 624 20.63 7.10 -17.67
CA PHE A 624 19.83 6.23 -18.53
C PHE A 624 20.67 5.64 -19.69
N ASP A 625 21.74 6.31 -20.14
CA ASP A 625 22.56 5.84 -21.25
C ASP A 625 23.39 4.61 -20.85
N LYS A 626 23.20 3.50 -21.58
CA LYS A 626 23.95 2.25 -21.40
C LYS A 626 25.42 2.35 -21.83
N GLY A 627 25.79 3.35 -22.63
CA GLY A 627 27.16 3.60 -23.09
C GLY A 627 28.05 4.28 -22.04
N VAL A 628 27.47 4.80 -20.97
CA VAL A 628 28.22 5.48 -19.90
C VAL A 628 28.74 4.46 -18.89
N SER A 629 30.05 4.57 -18.54
CA SER A 629 30.67 3.66 -17.55
C SER A 629 30.03 3.81 -16.16
N GLU A 630 30.02 2.73 -15.37
CA GLU A 630 29.45 2.71 -14.02
C GLU A 630 30.15 3.69 -13.07
N ASP A 631 31.47 3.94 -13.26
CA ASP A 631 32.20 4.94 -12.48
C ASP A 631 31.67 6.36 -12.70
N VAL A 632 31.38 6.71 -13.96
CA VAL A 632 30.76 8.02 -14.29
C VAL A 632 29.36 8.13 -13.74
N LYS A 633 28.56 7.06 -13.79
CA LYS A 633 27.23 7.03 -13.17
C LYS A 633 27.29 7.22 -11.66
N MET A 634 28.27 6.60 -11.00
CA MET A 634 28.49 6.76 -9.56
C MET A 634 28.86 8.22 -9.22
N VAL A 635 29.77 8.83 -9.97
CA VAL A 635 30.16 10.24 -9.78
C VAL A 635 28.96 11.17 -9.99
N LEU A 636 28.18 10.96 -11.04
CA LEU A 636 26.95 11.73 -11.30
C LEU A 636 25.93 11.58 -10.19
N THR A 637 25.77 10.38 -9.64
CA THR A 637 24.86 10.10 -8.51
C THR A 637 25.31 10.88 -7.27
N ILE A 638 26.59 10.85 -6.92
CA ILE A 638 27.15 11.61 -5.78
C ILE A 638 26.99 13.11 -6.01
N ALA A 639 27.29 13.59 -7.23
CA ALA A 639 27.13 15.00 -7.57
C ALA A 639 25.67 15.46 -7.45
N LEU A 640 24.72 14.65 -7.90
CA LEU A 640 23.29 14.94 -7.79
C LEU A 640 22.81 14.97 -6.34
N LEU A 641 23.20 13.98 -5.54
CA LEU A 641 22.88 13.94 -4.11
C LEU A 641 23.49 15.13 -3.35
N SER A 642 24.73 15.48 -3.65
CA SER A 642 25.38 16.67 -3.05
C SER A 642 24.67 17.97 -3.45
N LEU A 643 24.22 18.08 -4.70
CA LEU A 643 23.44 19.22 -5.17
C LEU A 643 22.10 19.35 -4.42
N PHE A 644 21.39 18.25 -4.17
CA PHE A 644 20.18 18.25 -3.33
C PHE A 644 20.49 18.69 -1.90
N CYS A 645 21.55 18.15 -1.28
CA CYS A 645 21.97 18.55 0.06
C CYS A 645 22.30 20.04 0.14
N VAL A 646 23.06 20.57 -0.82
CA VAL A 646 23.41 22.00 -0.88
C VAL A 646 22.16 22.86 -1.04
N ALA A 647 21.21 22.46 -1.88
CA ALA A 647 19.96 23.18 -2.08
C ALA A 647 19.11 23.22 -0.78
N ILE A 648 18.97 22.09 -0.09
CA ILE A 648 18.22 21.98 1.17
C ILE A 648 18.88 22.82 2.27
N VAL A 649 20.20 22.63 2.46
CA VAL A 649 20.96 23.39 3.46
C VAL A 649 20.93 24.88 3.16
N GLY A 650 21.15 25.28 1.92
CA GLY A 650 21.10 26.67 1.46
C GLY A 650 19.73 27.31 1.72
N PHE A 651 18.64 26.57 1.46
CA PHE A 651 17.29 27.03 1.77
C PHE A 651 17.08 27.21 3.27
N VAL A 652 17.43 26.20 4.09
CA VAL A 652 17.27 26.25 5.56
C VAL A 652 18.08 27.41 6.15
N VAL A 653 19.34 27.55 5.74
CA VAL A 653 20.21 28.65 6.17
C VAL A 653 19.60 30.00 5.79
N SER A 654 19.13 30.15 4.55
CA SER A 654 18.48 31.38 4.09
C SER A 654 17.25 31.72 4.93
N LEU A 655 16.43 30.72 5.22
CA LEU A 655 15.23 30.88 6.06
C LEU A 655 15.61 31.26 7.51
N CYS A 656 16.61 30.60 8.10
CA CYS A 656 17.11 30.90 9.44
C CYS A 656 17.71 32.31 9.57
N ILE A 657 18.50 32.74 8.59
CA ILE A 657 19.06 34.09 8.55
C ILE A 657 17.93 35.12 8.50
N PHE A 658 16.91 34.84 7.70
CA PHE A 658 15.81 35.75 7.49
C PHE A 658 14.91 35.89 8.73
N THR A 659 14.53 34.73 9.32
CA THR A 659 13.74 34.69 10.57
C THR A 659 14.48 35.36 11.73
N SER A 660 15.81 35.19 11.81
CA SER A 660 16.66 35.82 12.81
C SER A 660 16.74 37.36 12.62
N LYS A 661 16.90 37.83 11.38
CA LYS A 661 16.88 39.28 11.07
C LYS A 661 15.53 39.93 11.44
N LYS A 662 14.41 39.23 11.12
CA LYS A 662 13.06 39.68 11.46
C LYS A 662 12.85 39.77 12.98
N ARG A 663 13.27 38.75 13.74
CA ARG A 663 13.21 38.77 15.20
C ARG A 663 14.02 39.92 15.80
N ARG A 664 15.26 40.16 15.29
CA ARG A 664 16.09 41.30 15.73
C ARG A 664 15.40 42.60 15.47
N LYS A 665 14.79 42.80 14.28
CA LYS A 665 14.05 44.03 13.94
C LYS A 665 12.85 44.22 14.85
N GLN A 666 12.05 43.19 15.12
CA GLN A 666 10.92 43.25 16.03
C GLN A 666 11.33 43.56 17.48
N ILE A 667 12.46 43.01 17.95
CA ILE A 667 13.02 43.34 19.26
C ILE A 667 13.45 44.82 19.30
N GLN A 668 14.12 45.33 18.27
CA GLN A 668 14.53 46.73 18.18
C GLN A 668 13.33 47.68 18.15
N GLU A 669 12.28 47.36 17.38
CA GLU A 669 11.05 48.13 17.32
C GLU A 669 10.31 48.10 18.67
N GLY A 670 10.23 46.93 19.31
CA GLY A 670 9.65 46.78 20.64
C GLY A 670 10.41 47.55 21.72
N THR A 671 11.75 47.53 21.70
CA THR A 671 12.58 48.32 22.62
C THR A 671 12.47 49.81 22.36
N HIS A 672 12.35 50.22 21.08
CA HIS A 672 12.14 51.64 20.72
C HIS A 672 10.75 52.12 21.20
N GLN A 673 9.70 51.36 21.02
CA GLN A 673 8.34 51.64 21.51
C GLN A 673 8.30 51.71 23.04
N LEU A 674 8.98 50.78 23.73
CA LEU A 674 9.10 50.78 25.18
C LEU A 674 9.85 52.03 25.69
N ASN A 675 10.93 52.42 25.00
CA ASN A 675 11.68 53.62 25.33
C ASN A 675 10.87 54.92 25.11
N LEU A 676 10.04 54.97 24.05
CA LEU A 676 9.11 56.09 23.81
C LEU A 676 8.02 56.16 24.89
N ALA A 677 7.43 55.01 25.27
CA ALA A 677 6.44 54.92 26.33
C ALA A 677 7.01 55.32 27.70
N LEU A 678 8.26 54.92 27.99
CA LEU A 678 8.98 55.34 29.18
C LEU A 678 9.27 56.86 29.19
N LYS A 679 9.73 57.41 28.06
CA LYS A 679 9.92 58.87 27.92
C LYS A 679 8.63 59.65 28.13
N ASP A 680 7.50 59.15 27.58
CA ASP A 680 6.19 59.77 27.76
C ASP A 680 5.70 59.68 29.23
N LYS A 681 5.92 58.52 29.89
CA LYS A 681 5.62 58.35 31.31
C LYS A 681 6.46 59.28 32.21
N VAL A 682 7.77 59.37 31.95
CA VAL A 682 8.69 60.27 32.64
C VAL A 682 8.34 61.72 32.36
N GLY A 683 7.94 62.10 31.14
CA GLY A 683 7.41 63.45 30.79
C GLY A 683 6.17 63.80 31.57
N ARG A 684 5.22 62.88 31.70
CA ARG A 684 3.99 63.10 32.51
C ARG A 684 4.30 63.22 33.99
N LEU A 685 5.22 62.48 34.55
CA LEU A 685 5.68 62.59 35.91
C LEU A 685 6.37 63.92 36.13
N ARG A 686 7.21 64.38 35.20
CA ARG A 686 7.88 65.70 35.27
C ARG A 686 6.90 66.87 35.19
N THR A 687 5.83 66.76 34.38
CA THR A 687 4.76 67.80 34.32
C THR A 687 3.86 67.76 35.54
N SER A 688 3.63 66.64 36.16
CA SER A 688 2.91 66.47 37.42
C SER A 688 3.72 67.11 38.59
N PHE A 689 5.02 66.87 38.64
CA PHE A 689 5.90 67.50 39.64
C PHE A 689 5.99 69.01 39.48
N ARG A 690 6.04 69.54 38.24
CA ARG A 690 6.01 71.00 37.98
C ARG A 690 4.67 71.63 38.30
N ARG A 691 3.55 70.94 38.30
CA ARG A 691 2.24 71.46 38.78
C ARG A 691 2.12 71.37 40.28
N GLY A 692 2.81 70.44 40.97
CA GLY A 692 2.87 70.38 42.43
C GLY A 692 3.66 71.52 43.05
N THR A 693 4.74 72.03 42.41
CA THR A 693 5.60 73.07 42.92
C THR A 693 5.06 74.51 42.66
N ARG A 694 4.00 74.67 41.86
CA ARG A 694 3.35 76.03 41.64
C ARG A 694 2.12 76.30 42.52
N ARG A 695 1.76 75.39 43.45
CA ARG A 695 0.64 75.58 44.38
C ARG A 695 1.05 75.71 45.86
N GLY A 696 2.27 75.99 46.16
CA GLY A 696 2.80 76.09 47.52
C GLY A 696 3.54 77.42 47.75
N SER A 697 2.87 78.53 47.52
CA SER A 697 3.33 79.81 48.07
C SER A 697 2.11 80.58 48.61
N GLY A 698 1.83 80.36 49.88
CA GLY A 698 0.82 81.00 50.64
C GLY A 698 1.06 80.72 52.12
N ASP A 699 1.55 81.76 52.83
CA ASP A 699 1.81 81.77 54.26
C ASP A 699 0.74 81.07 55.10
N VAL A 700 1.18 80.35 56.17
CA VAL A 700 0.71 80.48 57.54
C VAL A 700 1.60 79.68 58.50
N ARG A 701 2.02 80.33 59.61
CA ARG A 701 2.69 79.89 60.84
C ARG A 701 1.82 78.83 61.56
N GLY A 702 2.44 77.86 62.22
CA GLY A 702 1.79 77.05 63.23
C GLY A 702 2.55 75.73 63.53
N ASP A 703 2.93 75.63 64.72
CA ASP A 703 3.74 74.73 65.57
C ASP A 703 3.70 73.21 65.38
N PRO A 704 4.71 72.50 65.85
CA PRO A 704 4.95 71.04 65.52
C PRO A 704 4.42 70.14 66.60
N SER A 705 3.74 69.12 66.24
CA SER A 705 3.69 67.80 66.89
C SER A 705 2.58 66.91 66.26
N GLU A 706 2.94 65.86 65.66
CA GLU A 706 2.35 64.49 65.77
C GLU A 706 2.78 63.63 64.60
N GLY A 707 3.43 62.57 64.92
CA GLY A 707 3.87 61.59 63.95
C GLY A 707 2.70 60.88 63.36
N LEU A 708 2.71 60.71 62.06
CA LEU A 708 1.92 59.72 61.37
C LEU A 708 2.79 58.97 60.32
N GLU A 709 3.10 57.76 60.65
CA GLU A 709 3.66 56.84 59.68
C GLU A 709 2.75 56.66 58.50
N MET A 710 3.22 57.11 57.35
CA MET A 710 2.54 56.85 56.05
C MET A 710 3.22 55.64 55.39
N GLY A 711 2.56 54.52 55.54
CA GLY A 711 2.91 53.33 54.79
C GLY A 711 2.84 53.61 53.28
N VAL A 712 3.97 53.53 52.66
CA VAL A 712 4.09 53.55 51.18
C VAL A 712 3.54 52.22 50.66
N ARG A 713 2.30 52.22 50.21
CA ARG A 713 1.78 51.16 49.35
C ARG A 713 2.39 51.30 47.96
N ASN A 714 3.17 50.33 47.62
CA ASN A 714 3.73 50.14 46.30
C ASN A 714 2.62 49.66 45.35
N PRO A 715 2.31 50.37 44.22
CA PRO A 715 1.32 49.89 43.25
C PRO A 715 1.98 49.00 42.20
N LEU A 716 2.57 47.87 42.60
CA LEU A 716 3.22 46.90 41.70
C LEU A 716 2.81 45.44 41.93
N ASP A 717 1.67 45.25 42.62
CA ASP A 717 1.18 43.89 42.91
C ASP A 717 -0.22 43.63 42.31
N ASP A 718 -0.41 43.83 41.04
CA ASP A 718 -1.55 43.28 40.33
C ASP A 718 -1.23 43.13 38.84
N THR A 719 -0.32 42.27 38.47
CA THR A 719 -0.25 41.53 37.20
C THR A 719 1.01 40.63 37.16
N ALA A 720 1.09 39.64 38.04
CA ALA A 720 2.07 38.57 37.89
C ALA A 720 1.37 37.33 37.38
N THR A 721 1.25 37.22 36.08
CA THR A 721 1.10 35.91 35.42
C THR A 721 2.50 35.33 35.26
N SER A 722 2.81 34.37 36.11
CA SER A 722 4.03 33.57 36.08
C SER A 722 4.19 32.82 34.75
N VAL A 723 5.18 33.24 33.98
CA VAL A 723 5.77 32.41 32.94
C VAL A 723 7.02 31.76 33.54
N VAL A 724 6.92 30.48 33.85
CA VAL A 724 8.04 29.66 34.28
C VAL A 724 8.95 29.42 33.09
N TYR A 725 10.12 30.05 33.08
CA TYR A 725 11.25 29.64 32.25
C TYR A 725 12.08 28.65 33.05
N SER A 726 12.05 27.37 32.65
CA SER A 726 13.02 26.37 33.09
C SER A 726 14.22 26.39 32.15
N ASN A 727 15.33 26.81 32.69
CA ASN A 727 16.65 26.73 32.09
C ASN A 727 17.27 25.40 32.53
N PRO A 728 17.85 24.57 31.66
CA PRO A 728 18.68 23.46 32.06
C PRO A 728 20.13 23.72 31.64
N LEU A 729 20.93 24.18 32.58
CA LEU A 729 22.37 23.98 32.55
C LEU A 729 22.85 23.76 33.99
N GLY A 730 23.36 22.61 34.27
CA GLY A 730 23.98 22.24 35.53
C GLY A 730 24.66 20.87 35.40
N GLU A 731 25.94 20.92 35.13
CA GLU A 731 26.89 19.80 35.17
C GLU A 731 26.90 19.07 36.50
N SER A 732 27.07 17.75 36.49
CA SER A 732 28.27 17.07 36.96
C SER A 732 28.01 15.63 37.37
N GLY A 733 28.80 14.75 36.81
CA GLY A 733 29.59 13.80 37.58
C GLY A 733 28.95 12.45 37.96
N GLY A 734 29.52 11.38 37.41
CA GLY A 734 29.51 10.10 38.12
C GLY A 734 29.25 8.86 37.27
N SER A 735 30.28 8.37 36.67
CA SER A 735 30.78 6.98 36.57
C SER A 735 29.83 5.84 36.95
N ALA A 736 29.62 4.87 36.11
CA ALA A 736 30.09 3.48 36.15
C ALA A 736 29.27 2.52 35.26
N HIS A 737 29.98 1.85 34.42
CA HIS A 737 29.94 0.42 34.06
C HIS A 737 28.62 -0.35 33.99
N THR A 738 28.34 -0.93 32.84
CA THR A 738 28.46 -2.32 32.34
C THR A 738 27.62 -2.50 31.12
N LYS A 739 28.23 -2.88 30.04
CA LYS A 739 28.25 -4.16 29.30
C LYS A 739 26.91 -4.90 29.20
N GLU A 740 26.54 -5.15 28.02
CA GLU A 740 26.45 -6.34 27.18
C GLU A 740 25.22 -6.38 26.29
N THR A 741 25.50 -6.46 25.03
CA THR A 741 25.15 -7.49 24.02
C THR A 741 23.67 -7.82 23.77
N LEU A 742 23.23 -7.49 22.69
CA LEU A 742 22.95 -8.30 21.49
C LEU A 742 22.32 -7.42 20.40
#